data_3a978e64c599afb3d4ecd3ad7e253d89
#
_entry.id   3a978e64c599afb3d4ecd3ad7e253d89
#
_cell.length_a   1.000
_cell.length_b   1.000
_cell.length_c   1.000
_cell.angle_alpha   90.00
_cell.angle_beta   90.00
_cell.angle_gamma   90.00
#
_symmetry.space_group_name_H-M   'P 1'
#
loop_
_entity.id
_entity.type
_entity.pdbx_description
1 polymer ?
#
loop_
_entity_poly.entity_id
_entity_poly.type
_entity_poly.pdbx_seq_one_letter_code
_entity_poly.pdbx_strand_id
1 'polypeptide(L)'
;MVRYGTWKRNAEYHPVVDKDFIFAAICEELGAIFAICMLLVCMSCYLMIVNVSMQMSKPFYKLIAMGLGAEYAFQVFLTVGGTSKFIPMTGITLPLVSYGGSSVICTILMFAIIQGLYILREDEGEELERKRKEKRKKSKKPPKQNPPGGNGLSGGTGYREKTLEEKIQGTKQKKASTGKEYTIIAYCFVGIFLALIGYLVYFNVELRDEYANSPYNSKRQGTYQERVTKGKILASDGDILASTETDANGNEFRMYPYENVFAHVVGYSDKGTSGLEQVMNSQLLTSHANVAEQVQKEFQNQKNVGDNVCTTLNTKLQQTAYDALGDRKGAVVVMEPDTGKILAMVSKPDFNPNTISDDWDQINADANSSILVNRATQGQYPPGSTFKIITALAYWRQNNTFDNFSFDCVGEVENGGYTIHCYHNSVHGHEDFASAFAHSCNSAFAQIGVDLNRSEYVETVKGLLFNTQLPIDLPYRKCNFDLEANSADALTMQTAIGQGDTLVSPMYMAMLTSAVANGGNLMTPYLVEKIESYTGTTVKSYTPKIYKKLMTTQEASKLTELMTGVVESGTGSALSGRGYTAAGKTGTAEHGDASSTTPHAWFVGFSNVEDPDIVVSVIAEESGSGSEVAVPIAQKIFDAYYNN
;
A
#
# COMPACT_ATOMS: atom_id res chain seq x y z
N MET A 1 -10.65 26.89 -23.19
CA MET A 1 -10.27 28.17 -22.55
C MET A 1 -9.83 27.86 -21.15
N VAL A 2 -8.53 27.85 -20.89
CA VAL A 2 -7.97 27.50 -19.56
C VAL A 2 -8.33 28.62 -18.60
N ARG A 3 -8.99 28.28 -17.49
CA ARG A 3 -9.41 29.26 -16.47
C ARG A 3 -8.21 29.86 -15.75
N TYR A 4 -7.82 31.05 -16.12
CA TYR A 4 -6.83 31.89 -15.43
C TYR A 4 -7.20 32.23 -13.97
N GLY A 5 -8.43 31.93 -13.52
CA GLY A 5 -8.96 32.32 -12.20
C GLY A 5 -8.57 31.39 -11.05
N THR A 6 -8.33 30.11 -11.29
CA THR A 6 -8.01 29.13 -10.23
C THR A 6 -6.54 29.16 -9.82
N TRP A 7 -5.64 29.49 -10.74
CA TRP A 7 -4.21 29.64 -10.48
C TRP A 7 -3.88 30.73 -9.43
N LYS A 8 -4.60 31.87 -9.46
CA LYS A 8 -4.37 32.94 -8.50
C LYS A 8 -4.78 32.58 -7.05
N ARG A 9 -5.83 31.80 -6.85
CA ARG A 9 -6.25 31.40 -5.49
C ARG A 9 -5.34 30.36 -4.87
N ASN A 10 -4.82 29.43 -5.65
CA ASN A 10 -3.91 28.39 -5.11
C ASN A 10 -2.48 28.89 -4.95
N ALA A 11 -2.03 29.86 -5.75
CA ALA A 11 -0.72 30.52 -5.60
C ALA A 11 -0.59 31.35 -4.33
N GLU A 12 -1.69 31.91 -3.84
CA GLU A 12 -1.70 32.65 -2.55
C GLU A 12 -1.49 31.73 -1.34
N TYR A 13 -1.84 30.44 -1.45
CA TYR A 13 -1.68 29.46 -0.36
C TYR A 13 -0.35 28.70 -0.38
N HIS A 14 0.38 28.67 -1.50
CA HIS A 14 1.69 28.05 -1.62
C HIS A 14 2.65 28.93 -2.44
N PRO A 15 3.41 29.81 -1.82
CA PRO A 15 4.29 30.78 -2.51
C PRO A 15 5.44 30.13 -3.32
N VAL A 16 5.49 28.79 -3.39
CA VAL A 16 6.52 28.01 -4.10
C VAL A 16 5.95 27.12 -5.21
N VAL A 17 4.62 27.11 -5.40
CA VAL A 17 3.97 26.26 -6.41
C VAL A 17 4.36 26.63 -7.84
N ASP A 18 4.49 27.92 -8.14
CA ASP A 18 4.89 28.46 -9.42
C ASP A 18 6.41 28.30 -9.72
N LYS A 19 7.19 27.90 -8.73
CA LYS A 19 8.64 27.67 -8.83
C LYS A 19 8.98 26.18 -8.89
N ASP A 20 9.04 25.55 -7.71
CA ASP A 20 9.59 24.21 -7.53
C ASP A 20 8.55 23.11 -7.76
N PHE A 21 7.25 23.41 -7.57
CA PHE A 21 6.15 22.46 -7.69
C PHE A 21 5.31 22.60 -8.98
N ILE A 22 5.77 23.41 -9.95
CA ILE A 22 5.01 23.67 -11.17
C ILE A 22 4.66 22.39 -11.94
N PHE A 23 5.55 21.40 -11.96
CA PHE A 23 5.29 20.13 -12.63
C PHE A 23 4.18 19.34 -11.93
N ALA A 24 4.16 19.33 -10.59
CA ALA A 24 3.06 18.71 -9.83
C ALA A 24 1.73 19.44 -10.09
N ALA A 25 1.74 20.78 -10.14
CA ALA A 25 0.55 21.56 -10.48
C ALA A 25 0.02 21.28 -11.91
N ILE A 26 0.94 21.10 -12.87
CA ILE A 26 0.57 20.70 -14.25
C ILE A 26 -0.03 19.28 -14.26
N CYS A 27 0.54 18.34 -13.52
CA CYS A 27 -0.03 17.00 -13.37
C CYS A 27 -1.43 17.04 -12.76
N GLU A 28 -1.66 17.93 -11.80
CA GLU A 28 -2.92 18.11 -11.10
C GLU A 28 -4.01 18.71 -12.00
N GLU A 29 -3.69 19.81 -12.69
CA GLU A 29 -4.67 20.58 -13.46
C GLU A 29 -4.94 19.99 -14.86
N LEU A 30 -3.91 19.45 -15.52
CA LEU A 30 -3.97 18.98 -16.91
C LEU A 30 -3.85 17.45 -17.06
N GLY A 31 -3.60 16.75 -15.94
CA GLY A 31 -3.53 15.30 -15.90
C GLY A 31 -2.17 14.71 -16.30
N ALA A 32 -2.00 13.41 -16.00
CA ALA A 32 -0.75 12.68 -16.22
C ALA A 32 -0.37 12.58 -17.71
N ILE A 33 -1.34 12.49 -18.62
CA ILE A 33 -1.07 12.39 -20.06
C ILE A 33 -0.39 13.68 -20.55
N PHE A 34 -0.88 14.84 -20.13
CA PHE A 34 -0.25 16.12 -20.49
C PHE A 34 1.16 16.24 -19.93
N ALA A 35 1.38 15.81 -18.68
CA ALA A 35 2.71 15.79 -18.07
C ALA A 35 3.70 14.89 -18.82
N ILE A 36 3.26 13.72 -19.27
CA ILE A 36 4.07 12.82 -20.12
C ILE A 36 4.37 13.46 -21.46
N CYS A 37 3.39 14.10 -22.11
CA CYS A 37 3.62 14.84 -23.36
C CYS A 37 4.66 15.96 -23.17
N MET A 38 4.60 16.69 -22.06
CA MET A 38 5.58 17.74 -21.75
C MET A 38 6.99 17.15 -21.56
N LEU A 39 7.14 16.00 -20.88
CA LEU A 39 8.42 15.30 -20.79
C LEU A 39 8.95 14.84 -22.16
N LEU A 40 8.07 14.37 -23.03
CA LEU A 40 8.45 14.01 -24.41
C LEU A 40 8.93 15.23 -25.21
N VAL A 41 8.33 16.40 -24.99
CA VAL A 41 8.83 17.66 -25.57
C VAL A 41 10.21 18.01 -25.03
N CYS A 42 10.43 17.93 -23.71
CA CYS A 42 11.75 18.16 -23.10
C CYS A 42 12.80 17.18 -23.64
N MET A 43 12.47 15.91 -23.78
CA MET A 43 13.34 14.89 -24.37
C MET A 43 13.64 15.20 -25.85
N SER A 44 12.66 15.65 -26.61
CA SER A 44 12.84 16.07 -28.01
C SER A 44 13.80 17.25 -28.14
N CYS A 45 13.65 18.27 -27.26
CA CYS A 45 14.61 19.41 -27.21
C CYS A 45 16.02 18.92 -26.90
N TYR A 46 16.20 18.02 -25.94
CA TYR A 46 17.50 17.42 -25.65
C TYR A 46 18.10 16.69 -26.86
N LEU A 47 17.30 15.86 -27.53
CA LEU A 47 17.74 15.13 -28.73
C LEU A 47 18.14 16.08 -29.89
N MET A 48 17.45 17.20 -30.04
CA MET A 48 17.85 18.24 -31.01
C MET A 48 19.21 18.82 -30.67
N ILE A 49 19.49 19.15 -29.40
CA ILE A 49 20.80 19.65 -28.95
C ILE A 49 21.91 18.62 -29.20
N VAL A 50 21.66 17.36 -28.86
CA VAL A 50 22.58 16.25 -29.11
C VAL A 50 22.87 16.12 -30.62
N ASN A 51 21.84 16.20 -31.46
CA ASN A 51 21.99 16.12 -32.91
C ASN A 51 22.88 17.25 -33.43
N VAL A 52 22.70 18.49 -32.98
CA VAL A 52 23.58 19.63 -33.31
C VAL A 52 25.02 19.32 -32.87
N SER A 53 25.22 18.88 -31.62
CA SER A 53 26.52 18.51 -31.09
C SER A 53 27.21 17.43 -31.92
N MET A 54 26.51 16.35 -32.28
CA MET A 54 27.08 15.22 -33.03
C MET A 54 27.55 15.62 -34.45
N GLN A 55 26.94 16.62 -35.05
CA GLN A 55 27.24 17.10 -36.40
C GLN A 55 28.38 18.13 -36.44
N MET A 56 28.81 18.69 -35.29
CA MET A 56 29.92 19.63 -35.21
C MET A 56 31.25 18.99 -35.55
N SER A 57 32.08 19.68 -36.36
CA SER A 57 33.41 19.20 -36.79
C SER A 57 34.49 19.48 -35.76
N LYS A 58 34.40 20.61 -35.03
CA LYS A 58 35.40 21.03 -34.03
C LYS A 58 35.07 20.49 -32.64
N PRO A 59 36.01 19.78 -31.98
CA PRO A 59 35.76 19.16 -30.67
C PRO A 59 35.33 20.15 -29.59
N PHE A 60 35.82 21.38 -29.61
CA PHE A 60 35.50 22.42 -28.63
C PHE A 60 34.00 22.78 -28.66
N TYR A 61 33.46 23.09 -29.83
CA TYR A 61 32.04 23.44 -29.97
C TYR A 61 31.12 22.23 -29.71
N LYS A 62 31.61 21.05 -30.09
CA LYS A 62 30.92 19.79 -29.79
C LYS A 62 30.76 19.58 -28.29
N LEU A 63 31.82 19.82 -27.51
CA LEU A 63 31.81 19.70 -26.05
C LEU A 63 30.88 20.73 -25.42
N ILE A 64 30.89 21.98 -25.88
CA ILE A 64 29.96 23.02 -25.38
C ILE A 64 28.52 22.62 -25.62
N ALA A 65 28.14 22.23 -26.83
CA ALA A 65 26.77 21.84 -27.15
C ALA A 65 26.32 20.63 -26.32
N MET A 66 27.19 19.62 -26.16
CA MET A 66 26.87 18.44 -25.35
C MET A 66 26.74 18.78 -23.86
N GLY A 67 27.62 19.65 -23.33
CA GLY A 67 27.59 20.11 -21.95
C GLY A 67 26.29 20.85 -21.62
N LEU A 68 25.87 21.80 -22.47
CA LEU A 68 24.63 22.54 -22.33
C LEU A 68 23.40 21.60 -22.44
N GLY A 69 23.46 20.62 -23.35
CA GLY A 69 22.41 19.60 -23.45
C GLY A 69 22.30 18.73 -22.21
N ALA A 70 23.44 18.31 -21.66
CA ALA A 70 23.47 17.52 -20.43
C ALA A 70 22.95 18.33 -19.23
N GLU A 71 23.32 19.60 -19.10
CA GLU A 71 22.81 20.52 -18.08
C GLU A 71 21.28 20.65 -18.16
N TYR A 72 20.76 20.90 -19.37
CA TYR A 72 19.30 20.97 -19.60
C TYR A 72 18.59 19.69 -19.20
N ALA A 73 19.07 18.53 -19.66
CA ALA A 73 18.44 17.25 -19.34
C ALA A 73 18.50 16.92 -17.84
N PHE A 74 19.61 17.24 -17.19
CA PHE A 74 19.81 17.03 -15.77
C PHE A 74 18.91 17.95 -14.94
N GLN A 75 18.74 19.21 -15.35
CA GLN A 75 17.82 20.15 -14.71
C GLN A 75 16.36 19.65 -14.79
N VAL A 76 15.91 19.16 -15.94
CA VAL A 76 14.59 18.54 -16.10
C VAL A 76 14.46 17.32 -15.18
N PHE A 77 15.47 16.46 -15.15
CA PHE A 77 15.48 15.27 -14.28
C PHE A 77 15.36 15.63 -12.81
N LEU A 78 16.14 16.59 -12.33
CA LEU A 78 16.12 17.01 -10.92
C LEU A 78 14.77 17.61 -10.52
N THR A 79 14.16 18.42 -11.39
CA THR A 79 12.87 19.05 -11.10
C THR A 79 11.75 18.04 -11.11
N VAL A 80 11.63 17.25 -12.17
CA VAL A 80 10.55 16.26 -12.31
C VAL A 80 10.72 15.10 -11.35
N GLY A 81 11.94 14.60 -11.19
CA GLY A 81 12.26 13.53 -10.24
C GLY A 81 12.04 13.93 -8.79
N GLY A 82 12.39 15.18 -8.42
CA GLY A 82 12.15 15.73 -7.09
C GLY A 82 10.66 15.91 -6.78
N THR A 83 9.91 16.52 -7.71
CA THR A 83 8.47 16.75 -7.54
C THR A 83 7.63 15.47 -7.56
N SER A 84 8.08 14.42 -8.27
CA SER A 84 7.45 13.10 -8.30
C SER A 84 7.89 12.15 -7.18
N LYS A 85 8.75 12.59 -6.26
CA LYS A 85 9.38 11.76 -5.19
C LYS A 85 10.24 10.60 -5.71
N PHE A 86 10.66 10.63 -6.96
CA PHE A 86 11.61 9.66 -7.51
C PHE A 86 13.02 9.85 -6.91
N ILE A 87 13.38 11.11 -6.63
CA ILE A 87 14.59 11.52 -5.90
C ILE A 87 14.24 12.54 -4.83
N PRO A 88 15.11 12.80 -3.83
CA PRO A 88 14.91 13.90 -2.89
C PRO A 88 14.75 15.24 -3.61
N MET A 89 13.90 16.10 -3.09
CA MET A 89 13.61 17.41 -3.68
C MET A 89 14.82 18.33 -3.61
N THR A 90 15.12 19.01 -4.73
CA THR A 90 16.34 19.82 -4.89
C THR A 90 16.10 21.31 -5.01
N GLY A 91 14.84 21.78 -5.16
CA GLY A 91 14.51 23.21 -5.32
C GLY A 91 14.96 23.81 -6.66
N ILE A 92 15.17 22.98 -7.69
CA ILE A 92 15.57 23.40 -9.05
C ILE A 92 14.33 23.62 -9.91
N THR A 93 14.32 24.73 -10.65
CA THR A 93 13.19 25.13 -11.50
C THR A 93 13.18 24.38 -12.84
N LEU A 94 11.99 24.07 -13.38
CA LEU A 94 11.84 23.45 -14.69
C LEU A 94 12.11 24.48 -15.79
N PRO A 95 13.03 24.21 -16.74
CA PRO A 95 13.40 25.13 -17.80
C PRO A 95 12.21 25.65 -18.60
N LEU A 96 12.08 26.98 -18.75
CA LEU A 96 11.02 27.71 -19.46
C LEU A 96 9.57 27.50 -18.95
N VAL A 97 9.38 26.69 -17.90
CA VAL A 97 8.04 26.38 -17.36
C VAL A 97 7.87 27.00 -15.96
N SER A 98 8.88 26.86 -15.08
CA SER A 98 8.83 27.43 -13.73
C SER A 98 9.00 28.96 -13.73
N TYR A 99 8.32 29.63 -12.80
CA TYR A 99 8.52 31.05 -12.56
C TYR A 99 9.86 31.29 -11.85
N GLY A 100 10.78 31.98 -12.53
CA GLY A 100 12.10 32.34 -11.97
C GLY A 100 12.89 33.15 -12.98
N GLY A 101 12.99 34.49 -12.77
CA GLY A 101 13.62 35.40 -13.71
C GLY A 101 15.05 35.03 -14.11
N SER A 102 15.89 34.63 -13.14
CA SER A 102 17.28 34.19 -13.40
C SER A 102 17.32 32.87 -14.18
N SER A 103 16.48 31.89 -13.86
CA SER A 103 16.40 30.60 -14.55
C SER A 103 15.96 30.76 -16.01
N VAL A 104 14.96 31.61 -16.25
CA VAL A 104 14.47 31.89 -17.61
C VAL A 104 15.56 32.57 -18.43
N ILE A 105 16.28 33.55 -17.88
CA ILE A 105 17.38 34.23 -18.57
C ILE A 105 18.50 33.24 -18.89
N CYS A 106 18.94 32.41 -17.95
CA CYS A 106 19.97 31.40 -18.17
C CYS A 106 19.56 30.40 -19.28
N THR A 107 18.30 29.94 -19.25
CA THR A 107 17.77 29.01 -20.24
C THR A 107 17.71 29.66 -21.63
N ILE A 108 17.29 30.92 -21.74
CA ILE A 108 17.29 31.66 -23.01
C ILE A 108 18.72 31.83 -23.54
N LEU A 109 19.68 32.19 -22.68
CA LEU A 109 21.10 32.30 -23.06
C LEU A 109 21.65 30.94 -23.54
N MET A 110 21.32 29.86 -22.85
CA MET A 110 21.71 28.50 -23.28
C MET A 110 21.17 28.18 -24.68
N PHE A 111 19.88 28.42 -24.93
CA PHE A 111 19.29 28.19 -26.26
C PHE A 111 19.87 29.13 -27.32
N ALA A 112 20.20 30.39 -26.98
CA ALA A 112 20.87 31.33 -27.89
C ALA A 112 22.27 30.84 -28.29
N ILE A 113 23.04 30.30 -27.34
CA ILE A 113 24.36 29.68 -27.63
C ILE A 113 24.17 28.45 -28.54
N ILE A 114 23.21 27.59 -28.26
CA ILE A 114 22.91 26.41 -29.08
C ILE A 114 22.51 26.83 -30.52
N GLN A 115 21.68 27.88 -30.64
CA GLN A 115 21.31 28.43 -31.94
C GLN A 115 22.53 29.01 -32.70
N GLY A 116 23.43 29.70 -32.00
CA GLY A 116 24.69 30.16 -32.59
C GLY A 116 25.56 29.00 -33.06
N LEU A 117 25.62 27.92 -32.28
CA LEU A 117 26.32 26.69 -32.67
C LEU A 117 25.68 26.00 -33.89
N TYR A 118 24.34 26.05 -33.98
CA TYR A 118 23.63 25.53 -35.14
C TYR A 118 24.01 26.28 -36.43
N ILE A 119 24.06 27.63 -36.40
CA ILE A 119 24.48 28.46 -37.51
C ILE A 119 25.94 28.17 -37.89
N LEU A 120 26.86 28.12 -36.91
CA LEU A 120 28.27 27.75 -37.14
C LEU A 120 28.41 26.38 -37.80
N ARG A 121 27.54 25.43 -37.51
CA ARG A 121 27.51 24.13 -38.17
C ARG A 121 27.15 24.25 -39.66
N GLU A 122 26.16 25.06 -40.00
CA GLU A 122 25.78 25.30 -41.40
C GLU A 122 26.92 25.94 -42.18
N ASP A 123 27.58 26.97 -41.63
CA ASP A 123 28.74 27.63 -42.22
C ASP A 123 29.91 26.64 -42.42
N GLU A 124 30.22 25.78 -41.44
CA GLU A 124 31.24 24.73 -41.59
C GLU A 124 30.87 23.72 -42.71
N GLY A 125 29.58 23.39 -42.83
CA GLY A 125 29.07 22.52 -43.89
C GLY A 125 29.26 23.10 -45.28
N GLU A 126 28.90 24.37 -45.46
CA GLU A 126 29.09 25.08 -46.75
C GLU A 126 30.56 25.26 -47.12
N GLU A 127 31.42 25.55 -46.15
CA GLU A 127 32.85 25.67 -46.36
C GLU A 127 33.47 24.33 -46.81
N LEU A 128 33.05 23.22 -46.23
CA LEU A 128 33.46 21.88 -46.62
C LEU A 128 32.97 21.50 -48.02
N GLU A 129 31.77 21.89 -48.39
CA GLU A 129 31.23 21.69 -49.74
C GLU A 129 31.97 22.54 -50.77
N ARG A 130 32.26 23.80 -50.46
CA ARG A 130 33.13 24.68 -51.33
C ARG A 130 34.52 24.06 -51.56
N LYS A 131 35.15 23.60 -50.47
CA LYS A 131 36.48 22.94 -50.58
C LYS A 131 36.41 21.63 -51.39
N ARG A 132 35.29 20.85 -51.27
CA ARG A 132 35.06 19.67 -52.10
C ARG A 132 34.82 20.01 -53.58
N LYS A 133 34.03 21.05 -53.88
CA LYS A 133 33.81 21.55 -55.27
C LYS A 133 35.06 22.07 -55.88
N GLU A 134 35.92 22.80 -55.15
CA GLU A 134 37.23 23.27 -55.62
C GLU A 134 38.21 22.12 -55.86
N LYS A 135 38.28 21.12 -54.98
CA LYS A 135 39.11 19.93 -55.22
C LYS A 135 38.68 19.15 -56.48
N ARG A 136 37.35 19.00 -56.68
CA ARG A 136 36.80 18.37 -57.90
C ARG A 136 37.09 19.17 -59.15
N LYS A 137 37.16 20.55 -59.11
CA LYS A 137 37.55 21.40 -60.23
C LYS A 137 39.04 21.29 -60.48
N LYS A 138 39.90 21.17 -59.47
CA LYS A 138 41.39 20.99 -59.65
C LYS A 138 41.77 19.61 -60.20
N SER A 139 41.00 18.55 -59.91
CA SER A 139 41.22 17.19 -60.41
C SER A 139 40.74 16.99 -61.85
N LYS A 140 39.98 17.93 -62.45
CA LYS A 140 39.54 17.89 -63.86
C LYS A 140 40.43 18.70 -64.84
N LYS A 141 41.56 19.25 -64.37
CA LYS A 141 42.55 19.85 -65.33
C LYS A 141 43.34 18.73 -65.99
N PRO A 142 43.47 18.70 -67.34
CA PRO A 142 44.25 17.70 -68.05
C PRO A 142 45.73 17.81 -67.70
N PRO A 143 46.48 16.67 -67.70
CA PRO A 143 47.90 16.68 -67.38
C PRO A 143 48.68 17.51 -68.47
N LYS A 144 49.50 18.44 -67.99
CA LYS A 144 50.43 19.15 -68.87
C LYS A 144 51.42 18.14 -69.43
N GLN A 145 51.50 18.06 -70.77
CA GLN A 145 52.56 17.33 -71.52
C GLN A 145 53.91 17.91 -71.19
N ASN A 146 54.85 17.08 -70.74
CA ASN A 146 56.27 17.41 -70.65
C ASN A 146 56.97 16.99 -71.95
N PRO A 147 57.91 17.80 -72.47
CA PRO A 147 58.73 17.41 -73.61
C PRO A 147 59.81 16.40 -73.18
N PRO A 148 60.30 15.57 -74.12
CA PRO A 148 61.27 14.52 -73.84
C PRO A 148 62.71 15.01 -73.86
N GLY A 149 63.55 14.50 -72.95
CA GLY A 149 64.97 14.57 -73.10
C GLY A 149 65.78 14.70 -71.82
N GLY A 150 66.68 13.73 -71.58
CA GLY A 150 67.85 13.94 -70.74
C GLY A 150 68.12 12.90 -69.65
N ASN A 151 69.03 11.97 -69.96
CA ASN A 151 69.70 11.05 -69.05
C ASN A 151 70.49 11.74 -67.94
N GLY A 152 70.48 11.18 -66.73
CA GLY A 152 71.47 11.58 -65.71
C GLY A 152 71.29 10.79 -64.42
N LEU A 153 72.19 9.88 -64.15
CA LEU A 153 72.42 9.13 -62.94
C LEU A 153 72.67 10.04 -61.72
N SER A 154 72.10 9.74 -60.54
CA SER A 154 72.88 9.42 -59.32
C SER A 154 72.02 9.52 -58.06
N GLY A 155 72.27 8.63 -57.12
CA GLY A 155 71.72 8.26 -55.84
C GLY A 155 71.44 9.36 -54.83
N GLY A 156 70.55 9.04 -53.90
CA GLY A 156 70.31 9.83 -52.71
C GLY A 156 69.03 9.41 -51.98
N THR A 157 69.20 8.67 -50.95
CA THR A 157 68.42 8.50 -49.74
C THR A 157 66.98 8.94 -49.78
N GLY A 158 66.10 7.92 -49.77
CA GLY A 158 64.65 8.10 -49.74
C GLY A 158 64.09 8.53 -48.37
N TYR A 159 63.51 9.70 -48.35
CA TYR A 159 62.42 10.02 -47.46
C TYR A 159 61.09 9.75 -48.20
N ARG A 160 60.45 8.65 -47.78
CA ARG A 160 59.14 8.30 -48.34
C ARG A 160 58.11 9.26 -47.75
N GLU A 161 57.67 10.28 -48.43
CA GLU A 161 56.50 11.09 -48.08
C GLU A 161 55.30 10.19 -48.10
N LYS A 162 54.67 10.01 -46.90
CA LYS A 162 53.41 9.32 -46.79
C LYS A 162 52.40 9.99 -47.70
N THR A 163 51.80 9.20 -48.57
CA THR A 163 50.78 9.65 -49.51
C THR A 163 49.59 10.26 -48.76
N LEU A 164 48.94 11.23 -49.42
CA LEU A 164 47.79 11.96 -48.87
C LEU A 164 46.63 11.01 -48.37
N GLU A 165 46.57 9.81 -48.93
CA GLU A 165 45.63 8.76 -48.52
C GLU A 165 45.95 8.14 -47.17
N GLU A 166 47.23 7.93 -46.81
CA GLU A 166 47.64 7.44 -45.51
C GLU A 166 47.39 8.49 -44.39
N LYS A 167 47.52 9.77 -44.69
CA LYS A 167 47.15 10.86 -43.78
C LYS A 167 45.64 10.98 -43.62
N ILE A 168 44.85 10.67 -44.66
CA ILE A 168 43.39 10.68 -44.61
C ILE A 168 42.84 9.45 -43.85
N GLN A 169 43.48 8.27 -44.00
CA GLN A 169 43.11 7.08 -43.22
C GLN A 169 43.46 7.19 -41.72
N GLY A 170 44.63 7.74 -41.38
CA GLY A 170 45.02 8.01 -40.00
C GLY A 170 44.10 9.03 -39.31
N THR A 171 43.55 10.01 -40.06
CA THR A 171 42.59 10.99 -39.53
C THR A 171 41.18 10.42 -39.42
N LYS A 172 40.81 9.43 -40.27
CA LYS A 172 39.52 8.72 -40.14
C LYS A 172 39.49 7.78 -38.94
N GLN A 173 40.58 7.09 -38.59
CA GLN A 173 40.63 6.21 -37.42
C GLN A 173 40.60 6.98 -36.08
N LYS A 174 41.18 8.19 -35.99
CA LYS A 174 41.06 9.05 -34.81
C LYS A 174 39.67 9.71 -34.66
N LYS A 175 38.90 9.89 -35.75
CA LYS A 175 37.53 10.43 -35.70
C LYS A 175 36.48 9.41 -35.19
N ALA A 176 36.76 8.12 -35.27
CA ALA A 176 35.80 7.08 -34.88
C ALA A 176 35.69 6.85 -33.37
N SER A 177 36.73 7.22 -32.57
CA SER A 177 36.70 7.01 -31.12
C SER A 177 35.93 8.08 -30.33
N THR A 178 36.06 9.34 -30.75
CA THR A 178 35.44 10.49 -30.06
C THR A 178 33.89 10.56 -30.23
N GLY A 179 33.33 9.86 -31.21
CA GLY A 179 31.88 9.82 -31.43
C GLY A 179 31.12 8.88 -30.46
N LYS A 180 31.76 7.80 -30.02
CA LYS A 180 31.14 6.79 -29.18
C LYS A 180 30.81 7.29 -27.77
N GLU A 181 31.70 8.09 -27.18
CA GLU A 181 31.54 8.65 -25.84
C GLU A 181 30.30 9.57 -25.75
N TYR A 182 30.16 10.47 -26.71
CA TYR A 182 29.00 11.38 -26.79
C TYR A 182 27.69 10.62 -27.05
N THR A 183 27.74 9.55 -27.82
CA THR A 183 26.57 8.70 -28.07
C THR A 183 26.15 7.97 -26.81
N ILE A 184 27.09 7.47 -26.00
CA ILE A 184 26.80 6.82 -24.70
C ILE A 184 26.14 7.84 -23.77
N ILE A 185 26.69 9.06 -23.65
CA ILE A 185 26.07 10.10 -22.79
C ILE A 185 24.66 10.41 -23.26
N ALA A 186 24.44 10.54 -24.58
CA ALA A 186 23.10 10.78 -25.12
C ALA A 186 22.09 9.68 -24.72
N TYR A 187 22.47 8.41 -24.87
CA TYR A 187 21.62 7.29 -24.49
C TYR A 187 21.38 7.19 -22.97
N CYS A 188 22.39 7.56 -22.15
CA CYS A 188 22.18 7.63 -20.69
C CYS A 188 21.05 8.61 -20.33
N PHE A 189 21.04 9.81 -20.89
CA PHE A 189 19.99 10.79 -20.61
C PHE A 189 18.63 10.39 -21.20
N VAL A 190 18.60 9.78 -22.38
CA VAL A 190 17.34 9.20 -22.91
C VAL A 190 16.81 8.13 -21.97
N GLY A 191 17.68 7.26 -21.45
CA GLY A 191 17.32 6.26 -20.44
C GLY A 191 16.72 6.87 -19.17
N ILE A 192 17.28 7.99 -18.69
CA ILE A 192 16.75 8.75 -17.55
C ILE A 192 15.35 9.30 -17.84
N PHE A 193 15.10 9.88 -19.03
CA PHE A 193 13.77 10.33 -19.40
C PHE A 193 12.75 9.19 -19.47
N LEU A 194 13.15 8.05 -20.04
CA LEU A 194 12.28 6.87 -20.09
C LEU A 194 11.99 6.31 -18.69
N ALA A 195 12.97 6.32 -17.79
CA ALA A 195 12.78 5.93 -16.39
C ALA A 195 11.80 6.87 -15.68
N LEU A 196 11.90 8.19 -15.89
CA LEU A 196 10.95 9.16 -15.32
C LEU A 196 9.52 8.94 -15.85
N ILE A 197 9.37 8.70 -17.16
CA ILE A 197 8.06 8.43 -17.76
C ILE A 197 7.46 7.13 -17.18
N GLY A 198 8.26 6.06 -17.12
CA GLY A 198 7.85 4.78 -16.52
C GLY A 198 7.46 4.93 -15.06
N TYR A 199 8.22 5.70 -14.28
CA TYR A 199 7.91 5.99 -12.90
C TYR A 199 6.61 6.81 -12.74
N LEU A 200 6.35 7.81 -13.59
CA LEU A 200 5.10 8.56 -13.57
C LEU A 200 3.89 7.68 -13.88
N VAL A 201 4.03 6.73 -14.80
CA VAL A 201 2.97 5.74 -15.06
C VAL A 201 2.74 4.87 -13.83
N TYR A 202 3.81 4.31 -13.25
CA TYR A 202 3.76 3.52 -12.02
C TYR A 202 3.11 4.30 -10.87
N PHE A 203 3.52 5.55 -10.65
CA PHE A 203 2.96 6.41 -9.61
C PHE A 203 1.45 6.64 -9.79
N ASN A 204 0.99 6.84 -11.04
CA ASN A 204 -0.42 7.06 -11.31
C ASN A 204 -1.28 5.79 -11.20
N VAL A 205 -0.71 4.61 -11.45
CA VAL A 205 -1.45 3.34 -11.41
C VAL A 205 -1.48 2.75 -10.00
N GLU A 206 -0.34 2.76 -9.30
CA GLU A 206 -0.18 2.04 -8.02
C GLU A 206 -0.21 2.96 -6.80
N LEU A 207 0.43 4.13 -6.85
CA LEU A 207 0.65 4.96 -5.66
C LEU A 207 -0.35 6.11 -5.52
N ARG A 208 -1.12 6.42 -6.57
CA ARG A 208 -2.03 7.58 -6.58
C ARG A 208 -3.02 7.54 -5.43
N ASP A 209 -3.66 6.41 -5.19
CA ASP A 209 -4.73 6.27 -4.21
C ASP A 209 -4.18 6.41 -2.78
N GLU A 210 -3.00 5.89 -2.50
CA GLU A 210 -2.32 6.05 -1.20
C GLU A 210 -2.05 7.53 -0.88
N TYR A 211 -1.49 8.27 -1.84
CA TYR A 211 -1.19 9.70 -1.62
C TYR A 211 -2.42 10.59 -1.69
N ALA A 212 -3.42 10.27 -2.51
CA ALA A 212 -4.65 11.03 -2.61
C ALA A 212 -5.48 10.96 -1.31
N ASN A 213 -5.50 9.79 -0.66
CA ASN A 213 -6.22 9.54 0.59
C ASN A 213 -5.43 9.92 1.85
N SER A 214 -4.20 10.43 1.69
CA SER A 214 -3.38 10.82 2.84
C SER A 214 -4.08 11.92 3.68
N PRO A 215 -4.16 11.78 5.03
CA PRO A 215 -4.72 12.79 5.92
C PRO A 215 -4.06 14.17 5.78
N TYR A 216 -2.81 14.20 5.30
CA TYR A 216 -2.06 15.45 5.07
C TYR A 216 -2.54 16.23 3.84
N ASN A 217 -3.43 15.67 3.03
CA ASN A 217 -4.03 16.32 1.85
C ASN A 217 -5.36 17.04 2.14
N SER A 218 -5.67 17.36 3.40
CA SER A 218 -6.95 17.95 3.81
C SER A 218 -7.34 19.24 3.06
N LYS A 219 -6.37 20.09 2.70
CA LYS A 219 -6.63 21.31 1.91
C LYS A 219 -7.07 21.01 0.47
N ARG A 220 -6.53 19.97 -0.15
CA ARG A 220 -6.92 19.52 -1.47
C ARG A 220 -8.32 18.90 -1.44
N GLN A 221 -8.62 18.16 -0.39
CA GLN A 221 -9.96 17.57 -0.18
C GLN A 221 -11.05 18.66 -0.10
N GLY A 222 -10.80 19.78 0.59
CA GLY A 222 -11.70 20.92 0.65
C GLY A 222 -12.02 21.51 -0.73
N THR A 223 -11.03 21.64 -1.63
CA THR A 223 -11.24 22.15 -2.99
C THR A 223 -12.09 21.21 -3.85
N TYR A 224 -11.96 19.89 -3.67
CA TYR A 224 -12.81 18.92 -4.36
C TYR A 224 -14.25 18.94 -3.84
N GLN A 225 -14.46 19.09 -2.52
CA GLN A 225 -15.79 19.20 -1.92
C GLN A 225 -16.58 20.45 -2.39
N GLU A 226 -15.88 21.51 -2.80
CA GLU A 226 -16.54 22.67 -3.43
C GLU A 226 -17.13 22.34 -4.81
N ARG A 227 -16.62 21.32 -5.52
CA ARG A 227 -16.98 20.99 -6.90
C ARG A 227 -17.76 19.69 -7.04
N VAL A 228 -17.65 18.80 -6.06
CA VAL A 228 -18.24 17.45 -6.11
C VAL A 228 -18.97 17.17 -4.80
N THR A 229 -20.24 16.83 -4.89
CA THR A 229 -21.00 16.27 -3.78
C THR A 229 -20.51 14.85 -3.53
N LYS A 230 -20.11 14.54 -2.30
CA LYS A 230 -19.50 13.25 -1.92
C LYS A 230 -20.47 12.09 -2.20
N GLY A 231 -20.00 11.04 -2.88
CA GLY A 231 -20.77 9.86 -3.24
C GLY A 231 -21.23 9.04 -2.01
N LYS A 232 -22.03 8.02 -2.22
CA LYS A 232 -22.59 7.17 -1.16
C LYS A 232 -21.62 6.05 -0.79
N ILE A 233 -21.70 5.58 0.47
CA ILE A 233 -21.16 4.29 0.91
C ILE A 233 -22.36 3.36 1.09
N LEU A 234 -22.32 2.22 0.40
CA LEU A 234 -23.40 1.24 0.37
C LEU A 234 -22.93 -0.07 0.98
N ALA A 235 -23.80 -0.75 1.70
CA ALA A 235 -23.61 -2.11 2.16
C ALA A 235 -23.77 -3.12 0.99
N SER A 236 -23.45 -4.38 1.21
CA SER A 236 -23.55 -5.45 0.21
C SER A 236 -25.00 -5.75 -0.23
N ASP A 237 -25.97 -5.47 0.63
CA ASP A 237 -27.41 -5.57 0.37
C ASP A 237 -28.01 -4.31 -0.29
N GLY A 238 -27.18 -3.28 -0.52
CA GLY A 238 -27.57 -2.03 -1.16
C GLY A 238 -28.02 -0.93 -0.20
N ASP A 239 -28.08 -1.20 1.09
CA ASP A 239 -28.44 -0.21 2.11
C ASP A 239 -27.41 0.91 2.18
N ILE A 240 -27.90 2.13 2.45
CA ILE A 240 -27.07 3.33 2.54
C ILE A 240 -26.41 3.39 3.91
N LEU A 241 -25.07 3.27 3.96
CA LEU A 241 -24.29 3.43 5.18
C LEU A 241 -23.87 4.89 5.41
N ALA A 242 -23.63 5.63 4.33
CA ALA A 242 -23.36 7.07 4.36
C ALA A 242 -23.83 7.74 3.07
N SER A 243 -24.49 8.92 3.19
CA SER A 243 -24.92 9.75 2.05
C SER A 243 -24.63 11.22 2.34
N THR A 244 -24.60 12.04 1.31
CA THR A 244 -24.59 13.50 1.44
C THR A 244 -25.98 14.02 1.21
N GLU A 245 -26.51 14.77 2.17
CA GLU A 245 -27.82 15.40 2.14
C GLU A 245 -27.69 16.91 2.18
N THR A 246 -28.77 17.63 1.85
CA THR A 246 -28.78 19.09 1.82
C THR A 246 -29.86 19.59 2.77
N ASP A 247 -29.49 20.49 3.68
CA ASP A 247 -30.42 21.12 4.61
C ASP A 247 -31.34 22.16 3.91
N ALA A 248 -32.29 22.69 4.64
CA ALA A 248 -33.23 23.70 4.15
C ALA A 248 -32.54 25.01 3.72
N ASN A 249 -31.30 25.25 4.12
CA ASN A 249 -30.50 26.42 3.77
C ASN A 249 -29.58 26.16 2.57
N GLY A 250 -29.57 24.94 2.02
CA GLY A 250 -28.72 24.56 0.90
C GLY A 250 -27.32 24.07 1.32
N ASN A 251 -27.03 23.87 2.60
CA ASN A 251 -25.76 23.35 3.05
C ASN A 251 -25.73 21.83 2.97
N GLU A 252 -24.67 21.28 2.41
CA GLU A 252 -24.44 19.84 2.38
C GLU A 252 -23.90 19.35 3.73
N PHE A 253 -24.42 18.22 4.21
CA PHE A 253 -23.94 17.52 5.37
C PHE A 253 -23.91 16.01 5.13
N ARG A 254 -23.05 15.30 5.87
CA ARG A 254 -22.95 13.86 5.76
C ARG A 254 -23.89 13.18 6.74
N MET A 255 -24.73 12.25 6.24
CA MET A 255 -25.71 11.50 7.01
C MET A 255 -25.30 10.02 7.08
N TYR A 256 -25.39 9.45 8.28
CA TYR A 256 -25.10 8.04 8.59
C TYR A 256 -26.35 7.39 9.19
N PRO A 257 -27.18 6.71 8.36
CA PRO A 257 -28.50 6.20 8.82
C PRO A 257 -28.44 5.16 9.93
N TYR A 258 -27.33 4.43 10.04
CA TYR A 258 -27.13 3.40 11.07
C TYR A 258 -26.39 3.92 12.30
N GLU A 259 -26.14 5.21 12.39
CA GLU A 259 -25.50 5.87 13.54
C GLU A 259 -24.25 5.12 14.04
N ASN A 260 -24.26 4.67 15.30
CA ASN A 260 -23.12 4.03 15.97
C ASN A 260 -22.73 2.66 15.40
N VAL A 261 -23.66 1.95 14.75
CA VAL A 261 -23.48 0.54 14.36
C VAL A 261 -22.30 0.33 13.42
N PHE A 262 -22.06 1.29 12.52
CA PHE A 262 -20.95 1.24 11.56
C PHE A 262 -19.86 2.29 11.84
N ALA A 263 -19.90 2.96 13.00
CA ALA A 263 -19.07 4.13 13.28
C ALA A 263 -17.59 3.93 12.99
N HIS A 264 -16.99 2.84 13.43
CA HIS A 264 -15.55 2.62 13.27
C HIS A 264 -15.14 2.13 11.87
N VAL A 265 -15.99 1.35 11.19
CA VAL A 265 -15.66 0.80 9.87
C VAL A 265 -15.98 1.81 8.76
N VAL A 266 -17.11 2.49 8.80
CA VAL A 266 -17.48 3.57 7.86
C VAL A 266 -16.73 4.84 8.20
N GLY A 267 -16.68 5.19 9.48
CA GLY A 267 -16.00 6.39 9.96
C GLY A 267 -16.88 7.63 9.97
N TYR A 268 -16.22 8.77 10.00
CA TYR A 268 -16.83 10.11 9.96
C TYR A 268 -16.12 11.01 8.96
N SER A 269 -16.75 12.11 8.58
CA SER A 269 -16.27 13.07 7.59
C SER A 269 -16.13 14.50 8.14
N ASP A 270 -16.59 14.76 9.36
CA ASP A 270 -16.46 16.04 10.05
C ASP A 270 -15.31 16.01 11.05
N LYS A 271 -14.63 17.16 11.28
CA LYS A 271 -13.45 17.27 12.15
C LYS A 271 -12.28 16.35 11.72
N GLY A 272 -12.19 16.07 10.43
CA GLY A 272 -11.28 15.11 9.83
C GLY A 272 -12.02 13.96 9.16
N THR A 273 -11.31 12.86 8.92
CA THR A 273 -11.90 11.65 8.32
C THR A 273 -11.34 10.41 8.99
N SER A 274 -12.16 9.37 9.11
CA SER A 274 -11.74 8.05 9.62
C SER A 274 -12.39 6.91 8.83
N GLY A 275 -11.99 5.66 9.06
CA GLY A 275 -12.62 4.49 8.45
C GLY A 275 -12.61 4.53 6.92
N LEU A 276 -13.67 4.02 6.30
CA LEU A 276 -13.87 4.04 4.85
C LEU A 276 -14.02 5.46 4.29
N GLU A 277 -14.58 6.40 5.06
CA GLU A 277 -14.64 7.82 4.68
C GLU A 277 -13.25 8.40 4.43
N GLN A 278 -12.22 7.92 5.14
CA GLN A 278 -10.83 8.31 4.95
C GLN A 278 -10.19 7.57 3.78
N VAL A 279 -10.27 6.24 3.79
CA VAL A 279 -9.57 5.39 2.81
C VAL A 279 -10.13 5.59 1.40
N MET A 280 -11.44 5.79 1.27
CA MET A 280 -12.14 5.96 -0.01
C MET A 280 -12.48 7.41 -0.35
N ASN A 281 -11.91 8.37 0.37
CA ASN A 281 -12.28 9.78 0.20
C ASN A 281 -12.03 10.30 -1.22
N SER A 282 -10.96 9.87 -1.89
CA SER A 282 -10.68 10.29 -3.27
C SER A 282 -11.71 9.74 -4.26
N GLN A 283 -12.15 8.50 -4.07
CA GLN A 283 -13.16 7.85 -4.90
C GLN A 283 -14.53 8.53 -4.70
N LEU A 284 -14.90 8.75 -3.45
CA LEU A 284 -16.14 9.45 -3.08
C LEU A 284 -16.22 10.89 -3.62
N LEU A 285 -15.08 11.53 -3.90
CA LEU A 285 -14.95 12.88 -4.46
C LEU A 285 -14.59 12.89 -5.96
N THR A 286 -14.47 11.74 -6.60
CA THR A 286 -14.26 11.62 -8.05
C THR A 286 -15.58 11.29 -8.72
N SER A 287 -15.89 11.93 -9.85
CA SER A 287 -17.10 11.66 -10.62
C SER A 287 -16.76 11.03 -11.97
N HIS A 288 -17.25 9.83 -12.20
CA HIS A 288 -17.20 9.15 -13.51
C HIS A 288 -18.54 9.27 -14.25
N ALA A 289 -19.24 10.39 -14.05
CA ALA A 289 -20.40 10.74 -14.87
C ALA A 289 -19.99 10.95 -16.35
N ASN A 290 -20.99 10.91 -17.25
CA ASN A 290 -20.76 11.23 -18.66
C ASN A 290 -20.14 12.65 -18.78
N VAL A 291 -19.07 12.77 -19.57
CA VAL A 291 -18.35 14.06 -19.78
C VAL A 291 -19.28 15.19 -20.20
N ALA A 292 -20.29 14.90 -21.04
CA ALA A 292 -21.27 15.89 -21.46
C ALA A 292 -22.10 16.42 -20.28
N GLU A 293 -22.49 15.57 -19.36
CA GLU A 293 -23.22 15.94 -18.15
C GLU A 293 -22.35 16.72 -17.16
N GLN A 294 -21.09 16.31 -16.97
CA GLN A 294 -20.13 17.05 -16.13
C GLN A 294 -19.96 18.49 -16.63
N VAL A 295 -19.78 18.66 -17.94
CA VAL A 295 -19.66 19.97 -18.60
C VAL A 295 -20.95 20.78 -18.45
N GLN A 296 -22.12 20.16 -18.61
CA GLN A 296 -23.40 20.82 -18.43
C GLN A 296 -23.59 21.31 -17.00
N LYS A 297 -23.32 20.49 -15.99
CA LYS A 297 -23.40 20.88 -14.57
C LYS A 297 -22.43 22.01 -14.25
N GLU A 298 -21.22 21.96 -14.81
CA GLU A 298 -20.23 23.03 -14.63
C GLU A 298 -20.70 24.36 -15.23
N PHE A 299 -21.35 24.33 -16.40
CA PHE A 299 -21.97 25.53 -16.98
C PHE A 299 -23.13 26.06 -16.14
N GLN A 300 -23.88 25.19 -15.48
CA GLN A 300 -24.98 25.54 -14.59
C GLN A 300 -24.52 25.91 -13.17
N ASN A 301 -23.25 25.93 -12.92
CA ASN A 301 -22.64 26.14 -11.59
C ASN A 301 -23.15 25.15 -10.52
N GLN A 302 -23.47 23.90 -10.94
CA GLN A 302 -23.89 22.80 -10.09
C GLN A 302 -22.72 21.88 -9.82
N LYS A 303 -22.71 21.27 -8.62
CA LYS A 303 -21.71 20.26 -8.29
C LYS A 303 -21.93 18.97 -9.06
N ASN A 304 -20.85 18.29 -9.42
CA ASN A 304 -20.93 16.91 -9.87
C ASN A 304 -21.19 15.99 -8.67
N VAL A 305 -21.69 14.79 -8.92
CA VAL A 305 -21.87 13.77 -7.87
C VAL A 305 -20.71 12.78 -7.95
N GLY A 306 -20.09 12.50 -6.83
CA GLY A 306 -19.00 11.54 -6.71
C GLY A 306 -19.46 10.09 -6.85
N ASP A 307 -18.50 9.18 -7.01
CA ASP A 307 -18.78 7.76 -7.18
C ASP A 307 -19.20 7.11 -5.85
N ASN A 308 -20.02 6.07 -5.94
CA ASN A 308 -20.47 5.29 -4.82
C ASN A 308 -19.44 4.17 -4.52
N VAL A 309 -19.21 3.93 -3.24
CA VAL A 309 -18.40 2.82 -2.73
C VAL A 309 -19.34 1.73 -2.25
N CYS A 310 -19.39 0.60 -2.95
CA CYS A 310 -20.15 -0.58 -2.54
C CYS A 310 -19.25 -1.49 -1.71
N THR A 311 -19.64 -1.72 -0.46
CA THR A 311 -18.85 -2.51 0.49
C THR A 311 -19.27 -3.97 0.52
N THR A 312 -18.46 -4.79 1.19
CA THR A 312 -18.77 -6.20 1.50
C THR A 312 -19.57 -6.34 2.80
N LEU A 313 -19.80 -5.24 3.52
CA LEU A 313 -20.48 -5.25 4.82
C LEU A 313 -21.95 -5.67 4.67
N ASN A 314 -22.37 -6.60 5.50
CA ASN A 314 -23.75 -7.06 5.58
C ASN A 314 -24.45 -6.39 6.77
N THR A 315 -25.56 -5.68 6.53
CA THR A 315 -26.23 -4.89 7.56
C THR A 315 -26.77 -5.74 8.70
N LYS A 316 -27.35 -6.91 8.39
CA LYS A 316 -27.88 -7.82 9.40
C LYS A 316 -26.79 -8.41 10.29
N LEU A 317 -25.67 -8.85 9.72
CA LEU A 317 -24.55 -9.39 10.50
C LEU A 317 -23.88 -8.31 11.34
N GLN A 318 -23.70 -7.13 10.80
CA GLN A 318 -23.13 -5.98 11.53
C GLN A 318 -24.02 -5.61 12.72
N GLN A 319 -25.33 -5.47 12.51
CA GLN A 319 -26.29 -5.17 13.58
C GLN A 319 -26.31 -6.28 14.64
N THR A 320 -26.34 -7.55 14.21
CA THR A 320 -26.30 -8.69 15.13
C THR A 320 -25.02 -8.71 15.97
N ALA A 321 -23.85 -8.47 15.35
CA ALA A 321 -22.58 -8.42 16.05
C ALA A 321 -22.54 -7.23 17.05
N TYR A 322 -23.08 -6.09 16.64
CA TYR A 322 -23.17 -4.89 17.48
C TYR A 322 -24.05 -5.13 18.73
N ASP A 323 -25.24 -5.71 18.53
CA ASP A 323 -26.19 -6.03 19.61
C ASP A 323 -25.66 -7.16 20.49
N ALA A 324 -25.01 -8.17 19.91
CA ALA A 324 -24.46 -9.29 20.66
C ALA A 324 -23.30 -8.87 21.59
N LEU A 325 -22.47 -7.92 21.18
CA LEU A 325 -21.42 -7.36 22.02
C LEU A 325 -22.02 -6.54 23.18
N GLY A 326 -23.20 -5.93 22.98
CA GLY A 326 -23.90 -5.13 24.02
C GLY A 326 -23.05 -3.91 24.44
N ASP A 327 -23.05 -3.60 25.73
CA ASP A 327 -22.30 -2.46 26.29
C ASP A 327 -20.83 -2.77 26.63
N ARG A 328 -20.37 -3.98 26.28
CA ARG A 328 -18.99 -4.40 26.54
C ARG A 328 -18.01 -3.66 25.64
N LYS A 329 -16.89 -3.24 26.21
CA LYS A 329 -15.74 -2.82 25.40
C LYS A 329 -15.19 -4.03 24.66
N GLY A 330 -14.82 -3.87 23.40
CA GLY A 330 -14.27 -4.97 22.61
C GLY A 330 -14.49 -4.80 21.12
N ALA A 331 -14.35 -5.90 20.39
CA ALA A 331 -14.53 -5.91 18.94
C ALA A 331 -15.01 -7.27 18.44
N VAL A 332 -15.69 -7.21 17.30
CA VAL A 332 -16.10 -8.40 16.52
C VAL A 332 -15.68 -8.19 15.07
N VAL A 333 -15.11 -9.24 14.46
CA VAL A 333 -14.80 -9.29 13.04
C VAL A 333 -15.42 -10.56 12.45
N VAL A 334 -16.14 -10.40 11.33
CA VAL A 334 -16.73 -11.50 10.57
C VAL A 334 -16.20 -11.46 9.14
N MET A 335 -15.68 -12.60 8.65
CA MET A 335 -15.06 -12.70 7.33
C MET A 335 -15.53 -13.94 6.58
N GLU A 336 -15.56 -13.88 5.25
CA GLU A 336 -15.59 -15.07 4.38
C GLU A 336 -14.16 -15.58 4.16
N PRO A 337 -13.85 -16.84 4.51
CA PRO A 337 -12.47 -17.34 4.45
C PRO A 337 -11.95 -17.59 3.03
N ASP A 338 -12.81 -17.94 2.08
CA ASP A 338 -12.48 -18.27 0.69
C ASP A 338 -12.29 -17.03 -0.21
N THR A 339 -12.90 -15.91 0.15
CA THR A 339 -12.83 -14.65 -0.61
C THR A 339 -11.99 -13.58 0.06
N GLY A 340 -11.97 -13.55 1.39
CA GLY A 340 -11.38 -12.49 2.20
C GLY A 340 -12.32 -11.29 2.43
N LYS A 341 -13.60 -11.38 2.05
CA LYS A 341 -14.60 -10.35 2.34
C LYS A 341 -14.76 -10.15 3.84
N ILE A 342 -14.76 -8.91 4.29
CA ILE A 342 -15.13 -8.55 5.65
C ILE A 342 -16.63 -8.23 5.66
N LEU A 343 -17.41 -9.09 6.30
CA LEU A 343 -18.88 -9.00 6.34
C LEU A 343 -19.38 -8.11 7.48
N ALA A 344 -18.65 -8.08 8.59
CA ALA A 344 -18.93 -7.19 9.72
C ALA A 344 -17.65 -6.84 10.47
N MET A 345 -17.61 -5.62 11.02
CA MET A 345 -16.52 -5.12 11.84
C MET A 345 -17.08 -4.15 12.87
N VAL A 346 -17.17 -4.60 14.12
CA VAL A 346 -17.69 -3.84 15.27
C VAL A 346 -16.54 -3.49 16.21
N SER A 347 -16.57 -2.29 16.76
CA SER A 347 -15.67 -1.84 17.82
C SER A 347 -16.45 -1.02 18.84
N LYS A 348 -16.26 -1.27 20.13
CA LYS A 348 -16.87 -0.53 21.25
C LYS A 348 -15.83 -0.24 22.35
N PRO A 349 -15.95 0.93 23.05
CA PRO A 349 -16.98 1.96 22.91
C PRO A 349 -16.90 2.66 21.55
N ASP A 350 -18.03 3.22 21.15
CA ASP A 350 -18.25 3.84 19.85
C ASP A 350 -18.72 5.30 19.99
N PHE A 351 -19.03 5.90 18.86
CA PHE A 351 -19.51 7.29 18.74
C PHE A 351 -20.60 7.37 17.67
N ASN A 352 -21.47 8.39 17.75
CA ASN A 352 -22.37 8.69 16.64
C ASN A 352 -21.68 9.60 15.64
N PRO A 353 -21.42 9.15 14.39
CA PRO A 353 -20.77 9.97 13.37
C PRO A 353 -21.60 11.20 12.94
N ASN A 354 -22.92 11.21 13.17
CA ASN A 354 -23.78 12.36 12.88
C ASN A 354 -23.59 13.50 13.89
N THR A 355 -23.17 13.20 15.14
CA THR A 355 -22.96 14.21 16.21
C THR A 355 -21.49 14.41 16.58
N ILE A 356 -20.58 13.77 15.86
CA ILE A 356 -19.14 13.77 16.18
C ILE A 356 -18.56 15.20 16.32
N SER A 357 -19.08 16.16 15.55
CA SER A 357 -18.64 17.56 15.61
C SER A 357 -19.02 18.24 16.93
N ASP A 358 -20.16 17.91 17.49
CA ASP A 358 -20.69 18.46 18.74
C ASP A 358 -19.98 17.82 19.94
N ASP A 359 -19.69 16.52 19.85
CA ASP A 359 -19.04 15.74 20.90
C ASP A 359 -17.50 15.85 20.89
N TRP A 360 -16.90 16.50 19.87
CA TRP A 360 -15.47 16.50 19.60
C TRP A 360 -14.62 17.01 20.75
N ASP A 361 -15.02 18.13 21.34
CA ASP A 361 -14.27 18.73 22.45
C ASP A 361 -14.32 17.87 23.72
N GLN A 362 -15.44 17.21 23.98
CA GLN A 362 -15.58 16.28 25.09
C GLN A 362 -14.74 15.01 24.89
N ILE A 363 -14.78 14.44 23.68
CA ILE A 363 -13.98 13.24 23.31
C ILE A 363 -12.49 13.52 23.46
N ASN A 364 -12.01 14.71 23.07
CA ASN A 364 -10.60 15.07 23.16
C ASN A 364 -10.16 15.57 24.54
N ALA A 365 -11.08 16.00 25.39
CA ALA A 365 -10.76 16.44 26.74
C ALA A 365 -10.38 15.28 27.67
N ASP A 366 -10.88 14.06 27.40
CA ASP A 366 -10.52 12.85 28.13
C ASP A 366 -9.27 12.20 27.50
N ALA A 367 -8.12 12.41 28.12
CA ALA A 367 -6.85 11.81 27.67
C ALA A 367 -6.86 10.26 27.67
N ASN A 368 -7.78 9.64 28.41
CA ASN A 368 -7.96 8.19 28.46
C ASN A 368 -9.08 7.70 27.52
N SER A 369 -9.72 8.62 26.80
CA SER A 369 -10.78 8.24 25.84
C SER A 369 -10.20 7.36 24.73
N SER A 370 -10.82 6.22 24.55
CA SER A 370 -10.49 5.29 23.46
C SER A 370 -11.66 5.09 22.49
N ILE A 371 -12.63 6.03 22.52
CA ILE A 371 -13.86 5.99 21.72
C ILE A 371 -13.55 5.98 20.22
N LEU A 372 -12.54 6.73 19.77
CA LEU A 372 -12.17 6.82 18.35
C LEU A 372 -11.28 5.67 17.86
N VAL A 373 -10.83 4.78 18.77
CA VAL A 373 -9.94 3.66 18.41
C VAL A 373 -10.76 2.52 17.81
N ASN A 374 -10.50 2.15 16.58
CA ASN A 374 -11.03 0.92 16.01
C ASN A 374 -10.32 -0.29 16.63
N ARG A 375 -10.93 -0.89 17.65
CA ARG A 375 -10.37 -2.03 18.37
C ARG A 375 -10.19 -3.26 17.52
N ALA A 376 -10.97 -3.41 16.45
CA ALA A 376 -10.85 -4.54 15.54
C ALA A 376 -9.48 -4.58 14.85
N THR A 377 -8.94 -3.41 14.46
CA THR A 377 -7.68 -3.30 13.71
C THR A 377 -6.53 -2.69 14.51
N GLN A 378 -6.83 -1.80 15.47
CA GLN A 378 -5.83 -1.04 16.24
C GLN A 378 -5.69 -1.51 17.69
N GLY A 379 -6.63 -2.31 18.18
CA GLY A 379 -6.52 -2.93 19.49
C GLY A 379 -5.33 -3.90 19.54
N GLN A 380 -4.63 -3.92 20.65
CA GLN A 380 -3.52 -4.83 20.92
C GLN A 380 -3.79 -5.56 22.24
N TYR A 381 -4.04 -6.85 22.15
CA TYR A 381 -4.47 -7.65 23.28
C TYR A 381 -3.63 -8.92 23.38
N PRO A 382 -3.35 -9.42 24.60
CA PRO A 382 -2.86 -10.77 24.75
C PRO A 382 -3.87 -11.75 24.14
N PRO A 383 -3.44 -12.67 23.26
CA PRO A 383 -4.37 -13.62 22.64
C PRO A 383 -4.90 -14.68 23.62
N GLY A 384 -4.23 -14.89 24.74
CA GLY A 384 -4.53 -15.97 25.65
C GLY A 384 -4.58 -17.32 24.94
N SER A 385 -5.44 -18.20 25.36
CA SER A 385 -5.54 -19.55 24.82
C SER A 385 -5.87 -19.66 23.33
N THR A 386 -6.25 -18.57 22.64
CA THR A 386 -6.38 -18.60 21.18
C THR A 386 -5.03 -18.76 20.48
N PHE A 387 -3.93 -18.36 21.13
CA PHE A 387 -2.56 -18.58 20.63
C PHE A 387 -2.16 -20.06 20.58
N LYS A 388 -2.83 -20.94 21.33
CA LYS A 388 -2.61 -22.38 21.31
C LYS A 388 -2.80 -23.00 19.92
N ILE A 389 -3.57 -22.34 19.02
CA ILE A 389 -3.66 -22.69 17.59
C ILE A 389 -2.26 -22.62 16.95
N ILE A 390 -1.49 -21.59 17.25
CA ILE A 390 -0.14 -21.36 16.72
C ILE A 390 0.85 -22.33 17.36
N THR A 391 0.74 -22.54 18.67
CA THR A 391 1.59 -23.50 19.40
C THR A 391 1.34 -24.94 18.90
N ALA A 392 0.09 -25.31 18.62
CA ALA A 392 -0.27 -26.60 18.03
C ALA A 392 0.32 -26.76 16.61
N LEU A 393 0.28 -25.72 15.79
CA LEU A 393 0.92 -25.72 14.48
C LEU A 393 2.45 -25.93 14.59
N ALA A 394 3.10 -25.25 15.53
CA ALA A 394 4.53 -25.42 15.77
C ALA A 394 4.86 -26.85 16.22
N TYR A 395 4.05 -27.41 17.11
CA TYR A 395 4.19 -28.79 17.55
C TYR A 395 4.07 -29.77 16.38
N TRP A 396 3.02 -29.60 15.54
CA TRP A 396 2.80 -30.43 14.35
C TRP A 396 4.00 -30.36 13.40
N ARG A 397 4.52 -29.19 13.14
CA ARG A 397 5.67 -28.97 12.24
C ARG A 397 6.93 -29.70 12.69
N GLN A 398 7.14 -29.82 14.00
CA GLN A 398 8.33 -30.49 14.55
C GLN A 398 8.13 -32.01 14.71
N ASN A 399 6.91 -32.47 15.00
CA ASN A 399 6.65 -33.86 15.36
C ASN A 399 5.91 -34.65 14.29
N ASN A 400 5.22 -33.97 13.35
CA ASN A 400 4.36 -34.52 12.29
C ASN A 400 3.23 -35.45 12.79
N THR A 401 2.93 -35.43 14.08
CA THR A 401 1.82 -36.13 14.74
C THR A 401 1.49 -35.48 16.06
N PHE A 402 0.28 -35.67 16.56
CA PHE A 402 -0.13 -35.32 17.92
C PHE A 402 -0.16 -36.55 18.86
N ASP A 403 -0.10 -37.78 18.33
CA ASP A 403 -0.33 -39.02 19.07
C ASP A 403 0.73 -39.33 20.11
N ASN A 404 1.93 -38.76 19.99
CA ASN A 404 3.03 -39.01 20.92
C ASN A 404 2.97 -38.11 22.17
N PHE A 405 2.01 -37.21 22.27
CA PHE A 405 1.87 -36.30 23.40
C PHE A 405 0.98 -36.93 24.48
N SER A 406 1.46 -36.86 25.71
CA SER A 406 0.73 -37.26 26.92
C SER A 406 1.18 -36.39 28.08
N PHE A 407 0.24 -35.90 28.88
CA PHE A 407 0.52 -35.02 30.02
C PHE A 407 -0.48 -35.26 31.15
N ASP A 408 0.04 -35.44 32.40
CA ASP A 408 -0.80 -35.56 33.60
C ASP A 408 -0.93 -34.19 34.27
N CYS A 409 -2.06 -33.51 34.02
CA CYS A 409 -2.32 -32.16 34.52
C CYS A 409 -2.80 -32.22 35.98
N VAL A 410 -2.00 -31.65 36.87
CA VAL A 410 -2.31 -31.48 38.28
C VAL A 410 -2.78 -30.07 38.64
N GLY A 411 -3.07 -29.24 37.63
CA GLY A 411 -3.54 -27.86 37.77
C GLY A 411 -2.43 -26.82 37.59
N GLU A 412 -1.18 -27.24 37.57
CA GLU A 412 -0.02 -26.37 37.39
C GLU A 412 1.15 -27.13 36.74
N VAL A 413 2.11 -26.37 36.22
CA VAL A 413 3.39 -26.87 35.75
C VAL A 413 4.48 -25.88 36.11
N GLU A 414 5.60 -26.37 36.61
CA GLU A 414 6.79 -25.59 36.97
C GLU A 414 7.97 -25.94 36.05
N ASN A 415 8.63 -24.92 35.54
CA ASN A 415 9.88 -25.08 34.82
C ASN A 415 10.79 -23.89 35.13
N GLY A 416 12.07 -24.17 35.46
CA GLY A 416 13.05 -23.13 35.72
C GLY A 416 12.71 -22.17 36.87
N GLY A 417 11.92 -22.60 37.84
CA GLY A 417 11.48 -21.77 38.97
C GLY A 417 10.28 -20.84 38.64
N TYR A 418 9.65 -21.03 37.48
CA TYR A 418 8.46 -20.34 37.09
C TYR A 418 7.27 -21.29 36.93
N THR A 419 6.13 -20.94 37.52
CA THR A 419 4.94 -21.81 37.55
C THR A 419 3.81 -21.19 36.70
N ILE A 420 3.20 -22.00 35.83
CA ILE A 420 1.96 -21.69 35.12
C ILE A 420 0.84 -22.51 35.74
N HIS A 421 -0.26 -21.84 36.06
CA HIS A 421 -1.47 -22.46 36.56
C HIS A 421 -2.53 -22.60 35.47
N CYS A 422 -3.32 -23.66 35.53
CA CYS A 422 -4.57 -23.73 34.75
C CYS A 422 -5.60 -22.74 35.31
N TYR A 423 -6.51 -22.29 34.45
CA TYR A 423 -7.54 -21.33 34.85
C TYR A 423 -8.37 -21.86 36.03
N HIS A 424 -8.49 -21.05 37.07
CA HIS A 424 -9.08 -21.44 38.35
C HIS A 424 -8.43 -22.66 39.03
N ASN A 425 -7.15 -22.91 38.76
CA ASN A 425 -6.40 -24.08 39.25
C ASN A 425 -7.08 -25.44 38.92
N SER A 426 -7.76 -25.50 37.76
CA SER A 426 -8.46 -26.70 37.32
C SER A 426 -7.49 -27.85 37.07
N VAL A 427 -7.76 -29.03 37.63
CA VAL A 427 -7.03 -30.27 37.41
C VAL A 427 -7.73 -31.04 36.29
N HIS A 428 -7.05 -31.22 35.13
CA HIS A 428 -7.63 -31.92 33.99
C HIS A 428 -7.33 -33.43 33.99
N GLY A 429 -6.35 -33.86 34.78
CA GLY A 429 -5.93 -35.28 34.82
C GLY A 429 -5.08 -35.65 33.61
N HIS A 430 -5.27 -36.88 33.14
CA HIS A 430 -4.54 -37.39 32.00
C HIS A 430 -5.05 -36.78 30.67
N GLU A 431 -4.19 -36.11 29.94
CA GLU A 431 -4.47 -35.41 28.70
C GLU A 431 -3.61 -35.94 27.55
N ASP A 432 -4.22 -36.28 26.43
CA ASP A 432 -3.56 -36.31 25.12
C ASP A 432 -3.55 -34.90 24.50
N PHE A 433 -2.97 -34.74 23.32
CA PHE A 433 -2.88 -33.42 22.69
C PHE A 433 -4.27 -32.83 22.37
N ALA A 434 -5.20 -33.66 21.87
CA ALA A 434 -6.52 -33.21 21.47
C ALA A 434 -7.37 -32.79 22.68
N SER A 435 -7.36 -33.57 23.76
CA SER A 435 -8.05 -33.21 25.01
C SER A 435 -7.44 -31.99 25.68
N ALA A 436 -6.09 -31.88 25.73
CA ALA A 436 -5.40 -30.70 26.26
C ALA A 436 -5.77 -29.41 25.48
N PHE A 437 -5.94 -29.52 24.16
CA PHE A 437 -6.37 -28.41 23.31
C PHE A 437 -7.85 -28.07 23.54
N ALA A 438 -8.72 -29.09 23.62
CA ALA A 438 -10.17 -28.93 23.81
C ALA A 438 -10.51 -28.33 25.18
N HIS A 439 -9.87 -28.84 26.26
CA HIS A 439 -10.02 -28.31 27.63
C HIS A 439 -9.22 -27.02 27.85
N SER A 440 -8.39 -26.64 26.87
CA SER A 440 -7.55 -25.45 26.96
C SER A 440 -6.56 -25.50 28.13
N CYS A 441 -5.95 -26.66 28.41
CA CYS A 441 -5.01 -26.89 29.51
C CYS A 441 -3.78 -25.99 29.39
N ASN A 442 -3.59 -25.06 30.35
CA ASN A 442 -2.43 -24.16 30.34
C ASN A 442 -1.13 -24.91 30.67
N SER A 443 -1.20 -25.81 31.65
CA SER A 443 -0.03 -26.59 32.10
C SER A 443 0.55 -27.44 30.97
N ALA A 444 -0.32 -28.14 30.21
CA ALA A 444 0.10 -28.94 29.05
C ALA A 444 0.74 -28.07 27.95
N PHE A 445 0.12 -26.94 27.60
CA PHE A 445 0.64 -26.07 26.55
C PHE A 445 1.87 -25.28 26.95
N ALA A 446 2.04 -24.92 28.22
CA ALA A 446 3.27 -24.37 28.76
C ALA A 446 4.43 -25.36 28.63
N GLN A 447 4.18 -26.65 28.97
CA GLN A 447 5.17 -27.72 28.80
C GLN A 447 5.53 -27.95 27.32
N ILE A 448 4.50 -28.01 26.43
CA ILE A 448 4.72 -28.10 24.98
C ILE A 448 5.65 -26.98 24.51
N GLY A 449 5.41 -25.74 24.95
CA GLY A 449 6.24 -24.60 24.57
C GLY A 449 7.72 -24.78 24.92
N VAL A 450 8.02 -25.33 26.09
CA VAL A 450 9.39 -25.59 26.55
C VAL A 450 10.05 -26.77 25.80
N ASP A 451 9.27 -27.82 25.50
CA ASP A 451 9.72 -29.02 24.81
C ASP A 451 10.03 -28.80 23.33
N LEU A 452 9.39 -27.77 22.71
CA LEU A 452 9.64 -27.41 21.32
C LEU A 452 11.04 -26.87 21.08
N ASN A 453 11.63 -27.17 19.91
CA ASN A 453 12.78 -26.43 19.42
C ASN A 453 12.42 -24.97 19.29
N ARG A 454 12.98 -24.13 20.14
CA ARG A 454 12.60 -22.72 20.25
C ARG A 454 12.86 -21.92 18.97
N SER A 455 13.96 -22.22 18.26
CA SER A 455 14.27 -21.53 16.99
C SER A 455 13.20 -21.81 15.94
N GLU A 456 12.78 -23.06 15.79
CA GLU A 456 11.73 -23.45 14.83
C GLU A 456 10.35 -22.94 15.26
N TYR A 457 10.09 -22.86 16.58
CA TYR A 457 8.88 -22.25 17.11
C TYR A 457 8.81 -20.76 16.74
N VAL A 458 9.89 -20.02 16.98
CA VAL A 458 10.01 -18.59 16.60
C VAL A 458 9.83 -18.39 15.10
N GLU A 459 10.45 -19.24 14.27
CA GLU A 459 10.29 -19.18 12.80
C GLU A 459 8.83 -19.45 12.39
N THR A 460 8.18 -20.43 13.00
CA THR A 460 6.77 -20.71 12.75
C THR A 460 5.89 -19.49 13.03
N VAL A 461 6.05 -18.86 14.19
CA VAL A 461 5.26 -17.66 14.57
C VAL A 461 5.54 -16.50 13.63
N LYS A 462 6.81 -16.20 13.34
CA LYS A 462 7.18 -15.13 12.39
C LYS A 462 6.63 -15.38 10.98
N GLY A 463 6.56 -16.65 10.56
CA GLY A 463 5.94 -17.04 9.29
C GLY A 463 4.45 -16.71 9.17
N LEU A 464 3.75 -16.53 10.30
CA LEU A 464 2.33 -16.20 10.43
C LEU A 464 2.05 -14.68 10.54
N LEU A 465 2.91 -13.84 10.00
CA LEU A 465 2.76 -12.37 9.89
C LEU A 465 2.92 -11.57 11.20
N PHE A 466 3.48 -12.15 12.26
CA PHE A 466 3.88 -11.36 13.43
C PHE A 466 5.01 -10.38 13.07
N ASN A 467 5.00 -9.20 13.69
CA ASN A 467 5.99 -8.13 13.49
C ASN A 467 6.08 -7.59 12.05
N THR A 468 5.17 -8.01 11.14
CA THR A 468 5.14 -7.59 9.74
C THR A 468 3.95 -6.69 9.43
N GLN A 469 3.91 -6.13 8.22
CA GLN A 469 2.74 -5.42 7.76
C GLN A 469 1.63 -6.40 7.38
N LEU A 470 0.39 -6.03 7.71
CA LEU A 470 -0.81 -6.76 7.33
C LEU A 470 -1.42 -6.17 6.06
N PRO A 471 -2.05 -6.97 5.20
CA PRO A 471 -2.69 -6.51 3.97
C PRO A 471 -4.09 -5.92 4.26
N ILE A 472 -4.15 -4.84 5.03
CA ILE A 472 -5.38 -4.19 5.49
C ILE A 472 -5.32 -2.72 5.10
N ASP A 473 -6.37 -2.20 4.45
CA ASP A 473 -6.45 -0.81 4.00
C ASP A 473 -6.79 0.17 5.14
N LEU A 474 -7.54 -0.28 6.16
CA LEU A 474 -7.83 0.55 7.33
C LEU A 474 -6.59 0.76 8.20
N PRO A 475 -6.53 1.86 8.97
CA PRO A 475 -5.48 2.04 9.96
C PRO A 475 -5.43 0.87 10.95
N TYR A 476 -4.25 0.29 11.18
CA TYR A 476 -4.05 -0.86 12.05
C TYR A 476 -2.74 -0.78 12.83
N ARG A 477 -2.63 -1.64 13.85
CA ARG A 477 -1.36 -1.89 14.55
C ARG A 477 -0.84 -3.28 14.22
N LYS A 478 0.48 -3.40 14.09
CA LYS A 478 1.16 -4.69 13.88
C LYS A 478 1.05 -5.54 15.13
N CYS A 479 0.88 -6.85 14.95
CA CYS A 479 0.98 -7.80 16.05
C CYS A 479 2.41 -7.85 16.60
N ASN A 480 2.54 -7.96 17.91
CA ASN A 480 3.83 -8.05 18.59
C ASN A 480 4.15 -9.49 19.00
N PHE A 481 5.41 -9.88 18.80
CA PHE A 481 5.94 -11.17 19.23
C PHE A 481 7.43 -11.01 19.53
N ASP A 482 7.80 -11.21 20.79
CA ASP A 482 9.13 -10.89 21.31
C ASP A 482 9.93 -12.13 21.75
N LEU A 483 9.39 -13.35 21.63
CA LEU A 483 10.15 -14.57 21.93
C LEU A 483 11.30 -14.74 20.93
N GLU A 484 12.49 -14.98 21.46
CA GLU A 484 13.70 -15.28 20.70
C GLU A 484 14.23 -16.70 21.03
N ALA A 485 15.11 -17.21 20.18
CA ALA A 485 15.68 -18.56 20.36
C ALA A 485 16.42 -18.76 21.71
N ASN A 486 16.92 -17.68 22.29
CA ASN A 486 17.64 -17.65 23.57
C ASN A 486 16.82 -17.11 24.75
N SER A 487 15.53 -16.88 24.57
CA SER A 487 14.63 -16.42 25.65
C SER A 487 14.58 -17.44 26.80
N ALA A 488 14.25 -16.97 28.00
CA ALA A 488 14.08 -17.83 29.17
C ALA A 488 12.86 -18.76 29.03
N ASP A 489 12.86 -19.89 29.71
CA ASP A 489 11.74 -20.84 29.72
C ASP A 489 10.45 -20.20 30.23
N ALA A 490 10.51 -19.33 31.23
CA ALA A 490 9.38 -18.59 31.75
C ALA A 490 8.63 -17.78 30.65
N LEU A 491 9.35 -17.05 29.79
CA LEU A 491 8.74 -16.32 28.67
C LEU A 491 8.19 -17.30 27.63
N THR A 492 8.87 -18.41 27.40
CA THR A 492 8.42 -19.44 26.46
C THR A 492 7.11 -20.08 26.92
N MET A 493 7.00 -20.41 28.23
CA MET A 493 5.77 -20.94 28.84
C MET A 493 4.61 -19.96 28.69
N GLN A 494 4.83 -18.68 29.02
CA GLN A 494 3.83 -17.61 28.86
C GLN A 494 3.39 -17.46 27.42
N THR A 495 4.35 -17.37 26.49
CA THR A 495 4.08 -17.21 25.06
C THR A 495 3.28 -18.39 24.51
N ALA A 496 3.59 -19.62 24.91
CA ALA A 496 2.91 -20.83 24.41
C ALA A 496 1.42 -20.86 24.74
N ILE A 497 1.00 -20.16 25.79
CA ILE A 497 -0.41 -20.00 26.20
C ILE A 497 -0.97 -18.62 25.81
N GLY A 498 -0.23 -17.83 25.04
CA GLY A 498 -0.64 -16.51 24.53
C GLY A 498 -0.64 -15.39 25.55
N GLN A 499 0.25 -15.46 26.51
CA GLN A 499 0.51 -14.45 27.52
C GLN A 499 1.89 -13.77 27.31
N GLY A 500 2.34 -12.97 28.25
CA GLY A 500 3.58 -12.20 28.13
C GLY A 500 3.43 -11.02 27.18
N ASP A 501 4.47 -10.74 26.38
CA ASP A 501 4.54 -9.60 25.49
C ASP A 501 3.92 -9.85 24.10
N THR A 502 3.26 -10.99 23.91
CA THR A 502 2.57 -11.33 22.66
C THR A 502 1.25 -10.58 22.57
N LEU A 503 1.11 -9.74 21.55
CA LEU A 503 -0.08 -8.91 21.33
C LEU A 503 -0.63 -9.09 19.91
N VAL A 504 -1.95 -9.22 19.80
CA VAL A 504 -2.67 -9.39 18.54
C VAL A 504 -3.87 -8.45 18.45
N SER A 505 -4.35 -8.19 17.23
CA SER A 505 -5.64 -7.55 17.00
C SER A 505 -6.73 -8.59 16.67
N PRO A 506 -8.01 -8.30 16.92
CA PRO A 506 -9.13 -9.17 16.50
C PRO A 506 -9.13 -9.45 15.00
N MET A 507 -8.77 -8.47 14.19
CA MET A 507 -8.64 -8.61 12.74
C MET A 507 -7.55 -9.62 12.36
N TYR A 508 -6.39 -9.57 13.03
CA TYR A 508 -5.33 -10.55 12.78
C TYR A 508 -5.80 -11.97 13.14
N MET A 509 -6.51 -12.13 14.28
CA MET A 509 -7.03 -13.43 14.68
C MET A 509 -8.10 -13.95 13.72
N ALA A 510 -8.94 -13.08 13.14
CA ALA A 510 -9.85 -13.43 12.06
C ALA A 510 -9.09 -13.90 10.81
N MET A 511 -8.04 -13.19 10.41
CA MET A 511 -7.19 -13.56 9.28
C MET A 511 -6.50 -14.93 9.47
N LEU A 512 -5.93 -15.17 10.65
CA LEU A 512 -5.28 -16.45 10.96
C LEU A 512 -6.30 -17.60 10.91
N THR A 513 -7.46 -17.40 11.52
CA THR A 513 -8.55 -18.39 11.55
C THR A 513 -9.10 -18.62 10.13
N SER A 514 -9.23 -17.58 9.31
CA SER A 514 -9.59 -17.70 7.90
C SER A 514 -8.59 -18.54 7.11
N ALA A 515 -7.29 -18.40 7.39
CA ALA A 515 -6.28 -19.24 6.74
C ALA A 515 -6.42 -20.72 7.16
N VAL A 516 -6.76 -21.01 8.43
CA VAL A 516 -7.05 -22.39 8.86
C VAL A 516 -8.27 -22.91 8.12
N ALA A 517 -9.37 -22.16 8.10
CA ALA A 517 -10.63 -22.53 7.45
C ALA A 517 -10.45 -22.72 5.92
N ASN A 518 -9.56 -21.97 5.28
CA ASN A 518 -9.33 -21.97 3.83
C ASN A 518 -8.10 -22.83 3.43
N GLY A 519 -7.90 -23.99 4.07
CA GLY A 519 -6.87 -24.96 3.70
C GLY A 519 -5.45 -24.39 3.71
N GLY A 520 -5.16 -23.41 4.55
CA GLY A 520 -3.88 -22.76 4.74
C GLY A 520 -3.64 -21.49 3.93
N ASN A 521 -4.58 -21.10 3.07
CA ASN A 521 -4.47 -19.91 2.24
C ASN A 521 -5.11 -18.69 2.93
N LEU A 522 -4.32 -17.67 3.20
CA LEU A 522 -4.84 -16.37 3.61
C LEU A 522 -5.21 -15.56 2.37
N MET A 523 -6.48 -15.21 2.24
CA MET A 523 -6.95 -14.26 1.23
C MET A 523 -6.63 -12.83 1.67
N THR A 524 -6.45 -11.92 0.71
CA THR A 524 -6.34 -10.50 1.02
C THR A 524 -7.66 -10.01 1.57
N PRO A 525 -7.73 -9.53 2.83
CA PRO A 525 -8.97 -8.99 3.37
C PRO A 525 -9.38 -7.71 2.65
N TYR A 526 -10.67 -7.53 2.37
CA TYR A 526 -11.16 -6.30 1.75
C TYR A 526 -12.57 -5.94 2.22
N LEU A 527 -12.84 -4.63 2.22
CA LEU A 527 -14.12 -4.02 2.61
C LEU A 527 -14.88 -3.46 1.43
N VAL A 528 -14.22 -3.21 0.29
CA VAL A 528 -14.82 -2.61 -0.90
C VAL A 528 -14.93 -3.66 -1.98
N GLU A 529 -16.15 -3.95 -2.42
CA GLU A 529 -16.43 -4.91 -3.50
C GLU A 529 -16.30 -4.23 -4.87
N LYS A 530 -16.86 -3.03 -5.00
CA LYS A 530 -16.82 -2.26 -6.26
C LYS A 530 -17.01 -0.77 -6.01
N ILE A 531 -16.58 0.00 -6.99
CA ILE A 531 -16.87 1.43 -7.11
C ILE A 531 -17.82 1.60 -8.30
N GLU A 532 -18.90 2.32 -8.11
CA GLU A 532 -19.88 2.61 -9.14
C GLU A 532 -20.02 4.12 -9.31
N SER A 533 -20.21 4.57 -10.55
CA SER A 533 -20.67 5.95 -10.77
C SER A 533 -22.01 6.17 -10.06
N TYR A 534 -22.36 7.40 -9.77
CA TYR A 534 -23.66 7.71 -9.15
C TYR A 534 -24.87 7.21 -9.97
N THR A 535 -24.69 6.88 -11.26
CA THR A 535 -25.70 6.30 -12.15
C THR A 535 -25.75 4.75 -12.10
N GLY A 536 -24.91 4.11 -11.29
CA GLY A 536 -24.86 2.65 -11.12
C GLY A 536 -23.95 1.93 -12.13
N THR A 537 -23.16 2.65 -12.93
CA THR A 537 -22.18 2.00 -13.82
C THR A 537 -20.93 1.64 -13.03
N THR A 538 -20.52 0.37 -13.07
CA THR A 538 -19.30 -0.11 -12.40
C THR A 538 -18.06 0.54 -13.00
N VAL A 539 -17.29 1.21 -12.15
CA VAL A 539 -16.02 1.88 -12.49
C VAL A 539 -14.84 0.96 -12.19
N LYS A 540 -14.86 0.30 -11.03
CA LYS A 540 -13.81 -0.61 -10.57
C LYS A 540 -14.43 -1.75 -9.77
N SER A 541 -13.95 -2.97 -9.94
CA SER A 541 -14.31 -4.13 -9.11
C SER A 541 -13.08 -4.71 -8.44
N TYR A 542 -13.24 -5.17 -7.21
CA TYR A 542 -12.23 -5.89 -6.47
C TYR A 542 -12.56 -7.37 -6.50
N THR A 543 -11.57 -8.20 -6.74
CA THR A 543 -11.73 -9.66 -6.84
C THR A 543 -10.93 -10.34 -5.74
N PRO A 544 -11.41 -11.48 -5.23
CA PRO A 544 -10.67 -12.29 -4.27
C PRO A 544 -9.26 -12.61 -4.76
N LYS A 545 -8.28 -12.48 -3.87
CA LYS A 545 -6.86 -12.71 -4.18
C LYS A 545 -6.18 -13.39 -2.99
N ILE A 546 -5.47 -14.47 -3.24
CA ILE A 546 -4.61 -15.08 -2.23
C ILE A 546 -3.47 -14.11 -1.91
N TYR A 547 -3.36 -13.73 -0.65
CA TYR A 547 -2.26 -12.93 -0.15
C TYR A 547 -1.02 -13.79 0.08
N LYS A 548 -1.18 -14.86 0.88
CA LYS A 548 -0.07 -15.75 1.25
C LYS A 548 -0.59 -17.12 1.70
N LYS A 549 0.12 -18.17 1.38
CA LYS A 549 -0.09 -19.47 2.00
C LYS A 549 0.65 -19.49 3.34
N LEU A 550 -0.10 -19.53 4.46
CA LEU A 550 0.46 -19.50 5.82
C LEU A 550 0.83 -20.90 6.32
N MET A 551 0.10 -21.91 5.88
CA MET A 551 0.30 -23.31 6.27
C MET A 551 -0.12 -24.24 5.13
N THR A 552 0.27 -25.50 5.21
CA THR A 552 -0.17 -26.52 4.25
C THR A 552 -1.62 -26.92 4.51
N THR A 553 -2.27 -27.53 3.51
CA THR A 553 -3.64 -28.04 3.67
C THR A 553 -3.73 -29.11 4.76
N GLN A 554 -2.70 -29.93 4.92
CA GLN A 554 -2.62 -30.93 5.97
C GLN A 554 -2.54 -30.26 7.36
N GLU A 555 -1.71 -29.25 7.53
CA GLU A 555 -1.60 -28.48 8.77
C GLU A 555 -2.94 -27.83 9.12
N ALA A 556 -3.60 -27.20 8.15
CA ALA A 556 -4.92 -26.59 8.32
C ALA A 556 -5.98 -27.63 8.74
N SER A 557 -6.02 -28.79 8.08
CA SER A 557 -6.92 -29.88 8.43
C SER A 557 -6.71 -30.39 9.87
N LYS A 558 -5.45 -30.53 10.30
CA LYS A 558 -5.11 -30.95 11.67
C LYS A 558 -5.50 -29.92 12.72
N LEU A 559 -5.35 -28.65 12.42
CA LEU A 559 -5.86 -27.57 13.29
C LEU A 559 -7.38 -27.55 13.32
N THR A 560 -8.05 -27.78 12.20
CA THR A 560 -9.51 -27.90 12.11
C THR A 560 -10.04 -29.05 13.00
N GLU A 561 -9.39 -30.23 12.96
CA GLU A 561 -9.73 -31.35 13.83
C GLU A 561 -9.66 -30.97 15.34
N LEU A 562 -8.56 -30.33 15.75
CA LEU A 562 -8.41 -29.83 17.13
C LEU A 562 -9.47 -28.79 17.50
N MET A 563 -9.73 -27.82 16.60
CA MET A 563 -10.71 -26.75 16.83
C MET A 563 -12.16 -27.28 16.84
N THR A 564 -12.45 -28.35 16.10
CA THR A 564 -13.75 -29.06 16.16
C THR A 564 -13.93 -29.72 17.51
N GLY A 565 -12.91 -30.36 18.06
CA GLY A 565 -12.93 -30.96 19.40
C GLY A 565 -13.26 -29.96 20.51
N VAL A 566 -12.83 -28.69 20.38
CA VAL A 566 -13.21 -27.62 21.31
C VAL A 566 -14.71 -27.40 21.35
N VAL A 567 -15.39 -27.52 20.21
CA VAL A 567 -16.84 -27.33 20.09
C VAL A 567 -17.61 -28.62 20.48
N GLU A 568 -17.08 -29.79 20.15
CA GLU A 568 -17.76 -31.06 20.46
C GLU A 568 -17.74 -31.41 21.94
N SER A 569 -16.61 -31.24 22.62
CA SER A 569 -16.41 -31.71 24.00
C SER A 569 -15.66 -30.71 24.89
N GLY A 570 -15.23 -29.56 24.35
CA GLY A 570 -14.38 -28.61 25.07
C GLY A 570 -15.11 -27.32 25.48
N THR A 571 -14.31 -26.27 25.61
CA THR A 571 -14.72 -24.96 26.12
C THR A 571 -15.68 -24.19 25.17
N GLY A 572 -15.87 -24.65 23.94
CA GLY A 572 -16.78 -24.09 22.93
C GLY A 572 -18.10 -24.83 22.78
N SER A 573 -18.43 -25.78 23.67
CA SER A 573 -19.54 -26.72 23.53
C SER A 573 -20.95 -26.09 23.39
N ALA A 574 -21.13 -24.83 23.75
CA ALA A 574 -22.36 -24.08 23.46
C ALA A 574 -22.70 -23.94 21.97
N LEU A 575 -21.73 -24.13 21.09
CA LEU A 575 -21.92 -24.14 19.63
C LEU A 575 -22.28 -25.54 19.08
N SER A 576 -22.21 -26.58 19.89
CA SER A 576 -22.55 -27.95 19.49
C SER A 576 -24.04 -28.14 19.29
N GLY A 577 -24.44 -29.06 18.39
CA GLY A 577 -25.84 -29.45 18.16
C GLY A 577 -26.71 -28.39 17.48
N ARG A 578 -26.09 -27.44 16.75
CA ARG A 578 -26.78 -26.40 15.99
C ARG A 578 -27.13 -26.88 14.57
N GLY A 579 -27.82 -26.05 13.80
CA GLY A 579 -28.12 -26.31 12.39
C GLY A 579 -26.88 -26.22 11.46
N TYR A 580 -25.73 -26.00 12.02
CA TYR A 580 -24.43 -25.92 11.35
C TYR A 580 -23.34 -26.60 12.20
N THR A 581 -22.26 -27.01 11.59
CA THR A 581 -21.04 -27.44 12.28
C THR A 581 -20.13 -26.25 12.56
N ALA A 582 -19.37 -26.29 13.64
CA ALA A 582 -18.44 -25.22 13.98
C ALA A 582 -17.12 -25.77 14.54
N ALA A 583 -16.05 -25.03 14.30
CA ALA A 583 -14.73 -25.24 14.86
C ALA A 583 -14.23 -23.91 15.46
N GLY A 584 -13.54 -23.96 16.60
CA GLY A 584 -13.07 -22.73 17.21
C GLY A 584 -12.13 -22.93 18.38
N LYS A 585 -11.69 -21.83 18.95
CA LYS A 585 -10.88 -21.79 20.17
C LYS A 585 -11.31 -20.62 21.05
N THR A 586 -11.61 -20.91 22.31
CA THR A 586 -11.83 -19.90 23.34
C THR A 586 -10.52 -19.40 23.90
N GLY A 587 -10.53 -18.18 24.41
CA GLY A 587 -9.42 -17.61 25.15
C GLY A 587 -9.92 -16.85 26.37
N THR A 588 -9.14 -16.93 27.43
CA THR A 588 -9.26 -16.10 28.62
C THR A 588 -7.87 -15.50 28.81
N ALA A 589 -7.76 -14.20 28.55
CA ALA A 589 -6.47 -13.52 28.51
C ALA A 589 -6.32 -12.58 29.71
N GLU A 590 -5.41 -12.90 30.59
CA GLU A 590 -5.06 -12.06 31.73
C GLU A 590 -4.25 -10.84 31.27
N HIS A 591 -4.39 -9.72 31.95
CA HIS A 591 -3.69 -8.47 31.68
C HIS A 591 -3.47 -7.69 32.98
N GLY A 592 -2.46 -6.83 33.00
CA GLY A 592 -2.12 -6.07 34.20
C GLY A 592 -1.78 -6.96 35.39
N ASP A 593 -2.25 -6.60 36.59
CA ASP A 593 -2.17 -7.47 37.77
C ASP A 593 -3.32 -8.48 37.77
N ALA A 594 -3.02 -9.73 37.42
CA ALA A 594 -3.98 -10.83 37.30
C ALA A 594 -4.85 -11.06 38.58
N SER A 595 -4.36 -10.61 39.75
CA SER A 595 -5.08 -10.71 41.02
C SER A 595 -6.19 -9.65 41.16
N SER A 596 -6.16 -8.59 40.38
CA SER A 596 -7.03 -7.41 40.51
C SER A 596 -7.86 -7.11 39.27
N THR A 597 -7.56 -7.71 38.11
CA THR A 597 -8.23 -7.41 36.82
C THR A 597 -9.05 -8.60 36.32
N THR A 598 -10.24 -8.30 35.77
CA THR A 598 -11.05 -9.31 35.08
C THR A 598 -10.42 -9.58 33.71
N PRO A 599 -10.19 -10.85 33.32
CA PRO A 599 -9.53 -11.17 32.05
C PRO A 599 -10.39 -10.77 30.83
N HIS A 600 -9.73 -10.65 29.68
CA HIS A 600 -10.40 -10.48 28.40
C HIS A 600 -10.96 -11.82 27.91
N ALA A 601 -12.21 -11.80 27.44
CA ALA A 601 -12.88 -12.95 26.85
C ALA A 601 -12.64 -13.00 25.34
N TRP A 602 -12.09 -14.10 24.82
CA TRP A 602 -11.83 -14.34 23.42
C TRP A 602 -12.59 -15.55 22.87
N PHE A 603 -12.98 -15.45 21.62
CA PHE A 603 -13.34 -16.58 20.77
C PHE A 603 -12.91 -16.30 19.34
N VAL A 604 -12.32 -17.31 18.70
CA VAL A 604 -12.07 -17.34 17.26
C VAL A 604 -12.54 -18.68 16.70
N GLY A 605 -13.23 -18.66 15.58
CA GLY A 605 -13.74 -19.89 15.00
C GLY A 605 -14.45 -19.65 13.67
N PHE A 606 -14.89 -20.73 13.07
CA PHE A 606 -15.60 -20.72 11.80
C PHE A 606 -16.73 -21.75 11.83
N SER A 607 -17.70 -21.56 10.95
CA SER A 607 -18.86 -22.44 10.80
C SER A 607 -18.81 -23.16 9.46
N ASN A 608 -19.52 -24.30 9.41
CA ASN A 608 -19.55 -25.26 8.33
C ASN A 608 -18.15 -25.88 8.08
N VAL A 609 -17.75 -26.76 9.02
CA VAL A 609 -16.37 -27.27 9.13
C VAL A 609 -15.81 -27.89 7.84
N GLU A 610 -16.67 -28.55 7.03
CA GLU A 610 -16.25 -29.20 5.77
C GLU A 610 -16.08 -28.20 4.61
N ASP A 611 -16.92 -27.14 4.61
CA ASP A 611 -16.88 -26.08 3.59
C ASP A 611 -17.14 -24.73 4.31
N PRO A 612 -16.13 -24.12 4.91
CA PRO A 612 -16.30 -22.99 5.81
C PRO A 612 -16.89 -21.74 5.13
N ASP A 613 -18.04 -21.28 5.63
CA ASP A 613 -18.76 -20.12 5.11
C ASP A 613 -18.27 -18.81 5.72
N ILE A 614 -18.19 -18.76 7.05
CA ILE A 614 -17.78 -17.56 7.78
C ILE A 614 -16.85 -17.85 8.96
N VAL A 615 -15.97 -16.91 9.20
CA VAL A 615 -15.07 -16.84 10.36
C VAL A 615 -15.51 -15.71 11.26
N VAL A 616 -15.51 -15.97 12.57
CA VAL A 616 -15.85 -14.98 13.60
C VAL A 616 -14.69 -14.86 14.59
N SER A 617 -14.24 -13.64 14.84
CA SER A 617 -13.28 -13.28 15.89
C SER A 617 -13.93 -12.30 16.85
N VAL A 618 -13.99 -12.65 18.13
CA VAL A 618 -14.62 -11.86 19.20
C VAL A 618 -13.61 -11.60 20.29
N ILE A 619 -13.53 -10.35 20.74
CA ILE A 619 -12.94 -9.96 22.02
C ILE A 619 -13.93 -9.13 22.82
N ALA A 620 -14.07 -9.43 24.10
CA ALA A 620 -14.73 -8.57 25.09
C ALA A 620 -13.72 -8.26 26.21
N GLU A 621 -13.38 -6.97 26.34
CA GLU A 621 -12.42 -6.50 27.34
C GLU A 621 -13.00 -6.69 28.75
N GLU A 622 -12.17 -7.13 29.70
CA GLU A 622 -12.51 -7.22 31.13
C GLU A 622 -13.87 -7.87 31.40
N SER A 623 -14.18 -8.95 30.68
CA SER A 623 -15.51 -9.54 30.66
C SER A 623 -15.57 -10.99 31.18
N GLY A 624 -14.42 -11.58 31.55
CA GLY A 624 -14.38 -12.94 32.13
C GLY A 624 -13.90 -13.99 31.11
N SER A 625 -14.54 -15.15 31.10
CA SER A 625 -14.10 -16.27 30.26
C SER A 625 -14.64 -16.21 28.84
N GLY A 626 -13.85 -16.73 27.90
CA GLY A 626 -14.26 -16.81 26.49
C GLY A 626 -15.48 -17.70 26.28
N SER A 627 -15.60 -18.79 27.05
CA SER A 627 -16.75 -19.73 26.98
C SER A 627 -18.06 -19.09 27.40
N GLU A 628 -18.05 -18.22 28.43
CA GLU A 628 -19.26 -17.61 28.99
C GLU A 628 -19.68 -16.33 28.24
N VAL A 629 -18.74 -15.61 27.62
CA VAL A 629 -19.01 -14.29 27.02
C VAL A 629 -18.81 -14.30 25.51
N ALA A 630 -17.62 -14.69 25.02
CA ALA A 630 -17.30 -14.57 23.61
C ALA A 630 -17.97 -15.65 22.75
N VAL A 631 -18.12 -16.88 23.24
CA VAL A 631 -18.85 -17.97 22.54
C VAL A 631 -20.31 -17.62 22.30
N PRO A 632 -21.09 -17.13 23.28
CA PRO A 632 -22.49 -16.71 23.05
C PRO A 632 -22.62 -15.55 22.03
N ILE A 633 -21.62 -14.64 21.96
CA ILE A 633 -21.60 -13.58 20.96
C ILE A 633 -21.40 -14.20 19.57
N ALA A 634 -20.39 -15.06 19.40
CA ALA A 634 -20.14 -15.75 18.15
C ALA A 634 -21.33 -16.62 17.71
N GLN A 635 -21.99 -17.31 18.66
CA GLN A 635 -23.19 -18.11 18.40
C GLN A 635 -24.29 -17.29 17.75
N LYS A 636 -24.61 -16.11 18.31
CA LYS A 636 -25.66 -15.24 17.75
C LYS A 636 -25.32 -14.83 16.30
N ILE A 637 -24.06 -14.62 15.99
CA ILE A 637 -23.60 -14.25 14.66
C ILE A 637 -23.74 -15.42 13.68
N PHE A 638 -23.31 -16.62 14.07
CA PHE A 638 -23.51 -17.83 13.28
C PHE A 638 -25.00 -18.11 13.06
N ASP A 639 -25.80 -18.04 14.13
CA ASP A 639 -27.28 -18.23 14.06
C ASP A 639 -27.91 -17.20 13.10
N ALA A 640 -27.46 -15.93 13.10
CA ALA A 640 -27.97 -14.89 12.19
C ALA A 640 -27.56 -15.13 10.73
N TYR A 641 -26.42 -15.74 10.49
CA TYR A 641 -25.97 -16.08 9.15
C TYR A 641 -26.82 -17.19 8.52
N TYR A 642 -27.11 -18.26 9.27
CA TYR A 642 -27.85 -19.43 8.79
C TYR A 642 -29.37 -19.32 8.88
N ASN A 643 -29.92 -18.43 9.72
CA ASN A 643 -31.36 -18.21 9.85
C ASN A 643 -31.83 -17.04 8.98
N ASN A 644 -31.47 -17.07 7.70
CA ASN A 644 -31.99 -16.10 6.71
C ASN A 644 -33.36 -16.49 6.20
#